data_80f147b921cb03cca73dc7807f30cabf
#
_entry.id   80f147b921cb03cca73dc7807f30cabf
#
_cell.length_a   1.000
_cell.length_b   1.000
_cell.length_c   1.000
_cell.angle_alpha   90.00
_cell.angle_beta   90.00
_cell.angle_gamma   90.00
#
_symmetry.space_group_name_H-M   'P 1'
#
loop_
_entity.id
_entity.type
_entity.pdbx_description
1 polymer ?
#
loop_
_entity_poly.entity_id
_entity_poly.type
_entity_poly.pdbx_seq_one_letter_code
_entity_poly.pdbx_strand_id
1 'polypeptide(L)'
;MTTPATTPVLAPKRGIIKQVLSGDSVIIKGLTGAPPVEKQIVFSGITAPKLARRPGGPGESSGETKDEPWAWEAREFLRKKLVGEEILFTSEKPPNTNREYGTVYLGKDINTAENITDSLVSEGLVTVRKEGVRPTPELTRLGELEEEAKRAGKGKWSNSPPSEHVRDVKWSIENLRTFVDKNEGKRLKAVIEHVRDGSTVRAFLLPDFHYITVMVAGIRCNGFKLDEQGKADPSQKVAEEAKYIVESLLLQREVEIVLYSVNNSNNLIGSIIHPKGNIAEKLVRDGFARCVDWSLAPLSSLDIQKLRSAESQAKSEKKRIWKDYQTKTPQITGKEKEFTATVVEVVNGDALQLKLSNGTVKKVFLASIRPPREAGRGAQDDEGKPLPRPKGFRPLYDIPWMFEAREYLRKKLIGKKVNVVVDYIQEARESLPEKTCATITLNGKNVAEALVSKGLATVVRYRQDDDQRSCRYDELLKAETKAEKSQLGVHSKKEGASLRVTEIDSARAKLELASFQRAQRIDAIVEFVASGSRFRLYIPRSNSLATFLLGGINCPRATRPATGNLPASEGEEFGDEALLFVKERCLQREVSIQVDTHDKAGNFIGWLWIDNVNLSVELVKHGFASVHFTGEKSSYASQLKGAEDSAKSQKLRRWKNFVEEEPQEKHVEDDNKPVNRKINYEEVMVTEVTNEGTFFVQRVAEGPKAEALIAKLQQEFEANPPLPGAYNPKRGDICAAQFSVDNAWYRAKVEKVASGKAQVHYIDYGNREALPTTHLASLPAAYSTDSAFATEYSLPYVALPKDEEFKEMALKYFRDDTNVGQVYLNVESRALGAPPAASLHKDQSGTTDIIRGLIAEGLLLVNNIKSRRQNHLLEDYLSAQTEAKKEHRNIWEYGDITEDDAKEFGLGN
;
A
#
# COMPACT_ATOMS: atom_id res chain seq x y z
N MET A 1 -55.71 21.44 79.54
CA MET A 1 -55.90 21.76 78.09
C MET A 1 -54.58 21.61 77.39
N THR A 2 -54.34 20.47 76.76
CA THR A 2 -53.15 20.22 75.92
C THR A 2 -53.48 20.59 74.51
N THR A 3 -52.88 21.67 74.05
CA THR A 3 -52.95 22.09 72.61
C THR A 3 -52.54 20.95 71.69
N PRO A 4 -53.30 20.69 70.61
CA PRO A 4 -52.93 19.67 69.67
C PRO A 4 -51.66 20.13 68.97
N ALA A 5 -50.64 19.30 68.98
CA ALA A 5 -49.39 19.53 68.16
C ALA A 5 -49.77 19.65 66.72
N THR A 6 -49.68 20.86 66.17
CA THR A 6 -49.74 21.13 64.74
C THR A 6 -48.58 20.38 64.00
N THR A 7 -48.90 19.37 63.31
CA THR A 7 -47.96 18.70 62.40
C THR A 7 -47.30 19.76 61.50
N PRO A 8 -45.97 19.85 61.41
CA PRO A 8 -45.32 20.85 60.58
C PRO A 8 -45.73 20.60 59.09
N VAL A 9 -46.35 21.59 58.48
CA VAL A 9 -46.69 21.60 57.04
C VAL A 9 -45.36 21.59 56.33
N LEU A 10 -45.01 20.45 55.72
CA LEU A 10 -43.83 20.29 54.92
C LEU A 10 -43.89 21.25 53.73
N ALA A 11 -42.90 22.16 53.60
CA ALA A 11 -42.84 23.08 52.49
C ALA A 11 -42.65 22.33 51.16
N PRO A 12 -43.50 22.61 50.14
CA PRO A 12 -43.39 21.93 48.82
C PRO A 12 -42.10 22.33 48.12
N LYS A 13 -41.43 21.31 47.54
CA LYS A 13 -40.21 21.43 46.73
C LYS A 13 -40.57 21.24 45.28
N ARG A 14 -39.77 21.83 44.38
CA ARG A 14 -39.88 21.64 42.93
C ARG A 14 -38.85 20.62 42.42
N GLY A 15 -39.24 19.83 41.43
CA GLY A 15 -38.36 18.89 40.77
C GLY A 15 -38.96 18.39 39.48
N ILE A 16 -38.21 17.60 38.76
CA ILE A 16 -38.67 16.94 37.50
C ILE A 16 -38.63 15.43 37.73
N ILE A 17 -39.69 14.74 37.35
CA ILE A 17 -39.71 13.27 37.41
C ILE A 17 -38.74 12.70 36.39
N LYS A 18 -37.67 12.04 36.86
CA LYS A 18 -36.69 11.35 36.03
C LYS A 18 -37.18 9.97 35.65
N GLN A 19 -37.70 9.20 36.64
CA GLN A 19 -38.03 7.79 36.44
C GLN A 19 -39.16 7.37 37.42
N VAL A 20 -40.02 6.49 36.92
CA VAL A 20 -41.04 5.80 37.68
C VAL A 20 -40.57 4.38 37.96
N LEU A 21 -40.37 4.00 39.25
CA LEU A 21 -39.89 2.66 39.62
C LEU A 21 -41.00 1.65 39.73
N SER A 22 -42.14 2.07 40.34
CA SER A 22 -43.32 1.26 40.55
C SER A 22 -44.55 2.16 40.54
N GLY A 23 -45.76 1.60 40.73
CA GLY A 23 -46.99 2.39 40.86
C GLY A 23 -47.05 3.29 42.10
N ASP A 24 -46.07 3.23 42.98
CA ASP A 24 -45.97 4.01 44.22
C ASP A 24 -44.58 4.63 44.50
N SER A 25 -43.67 4.57 43.50
CA SER A 25 -42.30 5.10 43.75
C SER A 25 -41.71 5.73 42.47
N VAL A 26 -41.15 6.92 42.69
CA VAL A 26 -40.55 7.74 41.61
C VAL A 26 -39.17 8.24 41.98
N ILE A 27 -38.34 8.54 40.98
CA ILE A 27 -37.09 9.29 41.13
C ILE A 27 -37.32 10.72 40.63
N ILE A 28 -37.06 11.70 41.49
CA ILE A 28 -37.15 13.12 41.19
C ILE A 28 -35.75 13.69 41.09
N LYS A 29 -35.47 14.42 40.01
CA LYS A 29 -34.23 15.20 39.87
C LYS A 29 -34.47 16.68 40.18
N GLY A 30 -33.48 17.30 40.82
CA GLY A 30 -33.50 18.74 41.07
C GLY A 30 -33.48 19.58 39.79
N LEU A 31 -33.84 20.87 39.88
CA LEU A 31 -33.86 21.82 38.78
C LEU A 31 -32.45 22.39 38.49
N THR A 32 -31.52 22.30 39.41
CA THR A 32 -30.17 22.85 39.33
C THR A 32 -29.10 21.77 39.46
N GLY A 33 -27.94 22.00 38.86
CA GLY A 33 -26.81 21.07 38.90
C GLY A 33 -26.66 20.28 37.56
N ALA A 34 -25.46 19.85 37.27
CA ALA A 34 -25.16 18.97 36.12
C ALA A 34 -24.11 17.92 36.51
N PRO A 35 -24.51 16.70 36.91
CA PRO A 35 -25.88 16.19 37.04
C PRO A 35 -26.62 16.74 38.27
N PRO A 36 -27.95 16.91 38.18
CA PRO A 36 -28.76 17.36 39.28
C PRO A 36 -28.87 16.27 40.37
N VAL A 37 -29.09 16.73 41.63
CA VAL A 37 -29.32 15.80 42.77
C VAL A 37 -30.61 15.02 42.55
N GLU A 38 -30.55 13.70 42.70
CA GLU A 38 -31.68 12.79 42.56
C GLU A 38 -32.20 12.32 43.92
N LYS A 39 -33.52 12.20 44.02
CA LYS A 39 -34.20 11.67 45.22
C LYS A 39 -35.25 10.65 44.84
N GLN A 40 -35.24 9.50 45.51
CA GLN A 40 -36.30 8.52 45.41
C GLN A 40 -37.38 8.84 46.41
N ILE A 41 -38.63 9.01 45.96
CA ILE A 41 -39.80 9.28 46.78
C ILE A 41 -40.77 8.09 46.64
N VAL A 42 -41.20 7.54 47.77
CA VAL A 42 -42.26 6.55 47.86
C VAL A 42 -43.52 7.30 48.24
N PHE A 43 -44.65 7.06 47.55
CA PHE A 43 -45.88 7.77 47.81
C PHE A 43 -46.47 7.36 49.16
N SER A 44 -46.83 8.36 49.95
CA SER A 44 -47.35 8.13 51.26
C SER A 44 -48.77 7.54 51.24
N GLY A 45 -49.08 6.64 52.17
CA GLY A 45 -50.41 6.13 52.36
C GLY A 45 -50.92 5.07 51.41
N ILE A 46 -50.17 4.70 50.41
CA ILE A 46 -50.58 3.73 49.40
C ILE A 46 -49.56 2.59 49.22
N THR A 47 -49.94 1.52 48.57
CA THR A 47 -49.09 0.41 48.12
C THR A 47 -49.51 -0.01 46.71
N ALA A 48 -48.58 -0.05 45.81
CA ALA A 48 -48.80 -0.52 44.47
C ALA A 48 -48.54 -2.03 44.36
N PRO A 49 -49.18 -2.71 43.39
CA PRO A 49 -48.80 -4.07 42.99
C PRO A 49 -47.34 -4.16 42.54
N LYS A 50 -46.69 -5.28 42.83
CA LYS A 50 -45.26 -5.46 42.57
C LYS A 50 -44.99 -5.85 41.12
N LEU A 51 -44.03 -5.17 40.51
CA LEU A 51 -43.51 -5.49 39.19
C LEU A 51 -42.56 -6.68 39.25
N ALA A 52 -42.53 -7.45 38.15
CA ALA A 52 -41.56 -8.50 37.93
C ALA A 52 -40.14 -7.98 38.06
N ARG A 53 -39.26 -8.76 38.64
CA ARG A 53 -37.83 -8.46 38.76
C ARG A 53 -37.02 -9.43 37.97
N ARG A 54 -35.98 -8.91 37.35
CA ARG A 54 -35.01 -9.74 36.66
C ARG A 54 -34.32 -10.67 37.65
N PRO A 55 -34.10 -11.96 37.29
CA PRO A 55 -33.28 -12.84 38.14
C PRO A 55 -31.93 -12.22 38.47
N GLY A 56 -31.51 -12.32 39.69
CA GLY A 56 -30.21 -11.85 40.16
C GLY A 56 -29.06 -12.53 39.48
N GLY A 57 -27.83 -11.95 39.58
CA GLY A 57 -26.61 -12.56 39.09
C GLY A 57 -26.29 -13.89 39.82
N PRO A 58 -25.24 -14.61 39.38
CA PRO A 58 -24.85 -15.87 39.98
C PRO A 58 -24.53 -15.69 41.46
N GLY A 59 -25.36 -16.27 42.35
CA GLY A 59 -25.24 -16.21 43.82
C GLY A 59 -26.47 -15.66 44.54
N GLU A 60 -27.44 -15.05 43.86
CA GLU A 60 -28.68 -14.63 44.49
C GLU A 60 -29.81 -15.68 44.25
N SER A 61 -30.34 -16.20 45.35
CA SER A 61 -31.34 -17.26 45.35
C SER A 61 -32.79 -16.80 45.03
N SER A 62 -32.98 -15.59 44.49
CA SER A 62 -34.32 -15.11 44.09
C SER A 62 -34.62 -15.49 42.66
N GLY A 63 -35.46 -16.48 42.44
CA GLY A 63 -35.98 -16.86 41.10
C GLY A 63 -36.70 -15.70 40.40
N GLU A 64 -37.04 -15.89 39.13
CA GLU A 64 -37.88 -14.95 38.36
C GLU A 64 -39.17 -14.69 39.13
N THR A 65 -39.48 -13.43 39.35
CA THR A 65 -40.76 -13.00 39.88
C THR A 65 -41.67 -12.56 38.76
N LYS A 66 -42.96 -12.88 38.84
CA LYS A 66 -43.98 -12.39 37.88
C LYS A 66 -44.56 -11.08 38.39
N ASP A 67 -45.15 -10.28 37.49
CA ASP A 67 -45.92 -9.10 37.89
C ASP A 67 -47.10 -9.54 38.76
N GLU A 68 -47.43 -8.78 39.80
CA GLU A 68 -48.73 -8.81 40.37
C GLU A 68 -49.76 -8.17 39.39
N PRO A 69 -51.00 -8.63 39.37
CA PRO A 69 -52.01 -8.04 38.50
C PRO A 69 -52.10 -6.52 38.66
N TRP A 70 -52.22 -5.79 37.54
CA TRP A 70 -52.23 -4.31 37.47
C TRP A 70 -50.94 -3.59 37.85
N ALA A 71 -49.86 -4.27 38.11
CA ALA A 71 -48.60 -3.64 38.46
C ALA A 71 -48.03 -2.79 37.31
N TRP A 72 -48.13 -3.30 36.05
CA TRP A 72 -47.65 -2.55 34.91
C TRP A 72 -48.53 -1.35 34.59
N GLU A 73 -49.85 -1.47 34.66
CA GLU A 73 -50.80 -0.40 34.38
C GLU A 73 -50.62 0.74 35.41
N ALA A 74 -50.44 0.41 36.69
CA ALA A 74 -50.18 1.40 37.71
C ALA A 74 -48.89 2.22 37.42
N ARG A 75 -47.83 1.51 37.04
CA ARG A 75 -46.58 2.17 36.66
C ARG A 75 -46.73 2.96 35.37
N GLU A 76 -47.40 2.45 34.35
CA GLU A 76 -47.60 3.10 33.07
C GLU A 76 -48.47 4.36 33.20
N PHE A 77 -49.45 4.36 34.09
CA PHE A 77 -50.23 5.55 34.39
C PHE A 77 -49.30 6.69 34.88
N LEU A 78 -48.45 6.38 35.83
CA LEU A 78 -47.47 7.36 36.34
C LEU A 78 -46.43 7.75 35.26
N ARG A 79 -45.90 6.76 34.53
CA ARG A 79 -44.88 7.00 33.52
C ARG A 79 -45.37 7.94 32.44
N LYS A 80 -46.53 7.70 31.90
CA LYS A 80 -47.11 8.51 30.80
C LYS A 80 -47.46 9.92 31.27
N LYS A 81 -47.89 10.04 32.53
CA LYS A 81 -48.34 11.31 33.09
C LYS A 81 -47.25 12.19 33.62
N LEU A 82 -46.16 11.58 34.18
CA LEU A 82 -45.20 12.33 34.99
C LEU A 82 -43.79 12.41 34.43
N VAL A 83 -43.36 11.40 33.63
CA VAL A 83 -41.94 11.38 33.20
C VAL A 83 -41.57 12.61 32.38
N GLY A 84 -40.64 13.41 32.93
CA GLY A 84 -40.15 14.66 32.34
C GLY A 84 -40.96 15.89 32.66
N GLU A 85 -42.05 15.76 33.43
CA GLU A 85 -42.85 16.89 33.89
C GLU A 85 -42.24 17.53 35.14
N GLU A 86 -42.39 18.84 35.25
CA GLU A 86 -42.06 19.59 36.46
C GLU A 86 -43.20 19.43 37.44
N ILE A 87 -42.84 19.04 38.66
CA ILE A 87 -43.79 18.70 39.75
C ILE A 87 -43.44 19.46 41.02
N LEU A 88 -44.47 19.57 41.89
CA LEU A 88 -44.30 19.91 43.27
C LEU A 88 -44.32 18.61 44.08
N PHE A 89 -43.51 18.53 45.17
CA PHE A 89 -43.52 17.37 46.03
C PHE A 89 -43.16 17.73 47.47
N THR A 90 -43.75 16.99 48.40
CA THR A 90 -43.32 16.98 49.78
C THR A 90 -42.48 15.72 50.04
N SER A 91 -41.54 15.77 50.97
CA SER A 91 -40.80 14.59 51.39
C SER A 91 -40.47 14.57 52.85
N GLU A 92 -40.72 13.43 53.50
CA GLU A 92 -40.36 13.13 54.86
C GLU A 92 -39.51 11.83 54.92
N LYS A 93 -38.47 11.87 55.75
CA LYS A 93 -37.64 10.70 55.99
C LYS A 93 -37.88 10.24 57.45
N PRO A 94 -38.66 9.16 57.64
CA PRO A 94 -38.88 8.60 59.00
C PRO A 94 -37.55 8.13 59.58
N PRO A 95 -37.35 8.33 60.91
CA PRO A 95 -36.25 7.78 61.67
C PRO A 95 -36.28 6.24 61.49
N ASN A 96 -35.13 5.61 61.31
CA ASN A 96 -34.94 4.17 61.08
C ASN A 96 -35.25 3.63 59.70
N THR A 97 -35.50 4.47 58.64
CA THR A 97 -35.61 4.03 57.28
C THR A 97 -34.70 4.84 56.37
N ASN A 98 -34.18 4.15 55.29
CA ASN A 98 -33.46 4.85 54.25
C ASN A 98 -34.38 5.36 53.14
N ARG A 99 -35.69 5.19 53.27
CA ARG A 99 -36.69 5.60 52.26
C ARG A 99 -37.29 6.95 52.64
N GLU A 100 -37.39 7.85 51.63
CA GLU A 100 -38.16 9.08 51.77
C GLU A 100 -39.59 8.82 51.27
N TYR A 101 -40.55 9.24 52.06
CA TYR A 101 -41.97 9.18 51.74
C TYR A 101 -42.48 10.59 51.42
N GLY A 102 -43.49 10.70 50.52
CA GLY A 102 -44.01 11.99 50.19
C GLY A 102 -45.22 11.96 49.29
N THR A 103 -45.76 13.12 48.95
CA THR A 103 -46.86 13.33 48.04
C THR A 103 -46.33 14.12 46.86
N VAL A 104 -46.74 13.73 45.68
CA VAL A 104 -46.37 14.38 44.40
C VAL A 104 -47.58 15.05 43.78
N TYR A 105 -47.42 16.29 43.34
CA TYR A 105 -48.44 17.13 42.76
C TYR A 105 -48.03 17.56 41.35
N LEU A 106 -48.93 17.34 40.37
CA LEU A 106 -48.72 17.80 39.03
C LEU A 106 -49.37 19.17 38.83
N GLY A 107 -48.54 20.19 38.67
CA GLY A 107 -48.97 21.59 38.53
C GLY A 107 -47.95 22.56 39.04
N LYS A 108 -48.18 23.86 38.83
CA LYS A 108 -47.24 24.92 39.27
C LYS A 108 -47.54 25.51 40.59
N ASP A 109 -48.82 25.43 41.05
CA ASP A 109 -49.31 25.91 42.33
C ASP A 109 -49.96 24.74 43.09
N ILE A 110 -49.58 24.53 44.36
CA ILE A 110 -50.01 23.42 45.19
C ILE A 110 -51.52 23.40 45.42
N ASN A 111 -52.15 24.56 45.42
CA ASN A 111 -53.61 24.68 45.71
C ASN A 111 -54.46 24.26 44.51
N THR A 112 -53.89 24.29 43.31
CA THR A 112 -54.55 23.90 42.03
C THR A 112 -53.93 22.66 41.36
N ALA A 113 -52.82 22.21 41.92
CA ALA A 113 -52.10 21.04 41.36
C ALA A 113 -52.83 19.73 41.67
N GLU A 114 -52.83 18.85 40.74
CA GLU A 114 -53.38 17.50 40.85
C GLU A 114 -52.52 16.63 41.80
N ASN A 115 -53.17 16.11 42.85
CA ASN A 115 -52.55 15.12 43.73
C ASN A 115 -52.49 13.74 43.04
N ILE A 116 -51.29 13.29 42.73
CA ILE A 116 -51.09 12.05 42.01
C ILE A 116 -51.50 10.81 42.83
N THR A 117 -51.38 10.85 44.14
CA THR A 117 -51.82 9.74 44.97
C THR A 117 -53.30 9.57 44.87
N ASP A 118 -54.08 10.67 44.90
CA ASP A 118 -55.54 10.66 44.75
C ASP A 118 -55.95 10.07 43.40
N SER A 119 -55.27 10.49 42.33
CA SER A 119 -55.55 9.99 40.98
C SER A 119 -55.30 8.49 40.84
N LEU A 120 -54.24 7.97 41.49
CA LEU A 120 -53.91 6.53 41.47
C LEU A 120 -54.98 5.69 42.17
N VAL A 121 -55.43 6.18 43.31
CA VAL A 121 -56.49 5.54 44.11
C VAL A 121 -57.83 5.58 43.38
N SER A 122 -58.22 6.74 42.85
CA SER A 122 -59.46 6.94 42.11
C SER A 122 -59.54 6.06 40.82
N GLU A 123 -58.40 5.78 40.17
CA GLU A 123 -58.32 4.85 39.00
C GLU A 123 -58.23 3.37 39.45
N GLY A 124 -58.25 3.08 40.77
CA GLY A 124 -58.17 1.73 41.32
C GLY A 124 -56.86 1.01 41.04
N LEU A 125 -55.71 1.71 40.83
CA LEU A 125 -54.45 1.14 40.43
C LEU A 125 -53.56 0.76 41.62
N VAL A 126 -53.85 1.27 42.83
CA VAL A 126 -53.13 1.05 44.08
C VAL A 126 -54.10 0.72 45.23
N THR A 127 -53.53 0.32 46.38
CA THR A 127 -54.28 0.02 47.55
C THR A 127 -53.92 1.02 48.70
N VAL A 128 -54.90 1.51 49.45
CA VAL A 128 -54.66 2.37 50.60
C VAL A 128 -54.13 1.52 51.76
N ARG A 129 -53.03 1.96 52.39
CA ARG A 129 -52.47 1.31 53.59
C ARG A 129 -53.38 1.52 54.79
N LYS A 130 -53.97 0.45 55.32
CA LYS A 130 -54.80 0.48 56.51
C LYS A 130 -54.10 0.02 57.77
N GLU A 131 -53.05 -0.78 57.66
CA GLU A 131 -52.30 -1.37 58.76
C GLU A 131 -51.01 -0.58 59.10
N GLY A 132 -50.79 -0.37 60.37
CA GLY A 132 -49.56 0.23 60.91
C GLY A 132 -49.40 1.74 60.66
N VAL A 133 -50.44 2.46 60.22
CA VAL A 133 -50.45 3.90 59.96
C VAL A 133 -51.46 4.56 60.85
N ARG A 134 -51.08 5.72 61.48
CA ARG A 134 -52.02 6.54 62.30
C ARG A 134 -53.07 7.12 61.38
N PRO A 135 -54.34 7.15 61.78
CA PRO A 135 -55.41 7.78 61.03
C PRO A 135 -55.12 9.28 60.86
N THR A 136 -55.07 9.72 59.62
CA THR A 136 -54.93 11.13 59.20
C THR A 136 -56.10 11.50 58.32
N PRO A 137 -56.44 12.80 58.23
CA PRO A 137 -57.51 13.25 57.30
C PRO A 137 -57.25 12.80 55.80
N GLU A 138 -55.99 12.82 55.44
CA GLU A 138 -55.57 12.39 54.11
C GLU A 138 -55.83 10.88 53.86
N LEU A 139 -55.53 10.02 54.83
CA LEU A 139 -55.81 8.60 54.73
C LEU A 139 -57.32 8.31 54.71
N THR A 140 -58.12 9.06 55.45
CA THR A 140 -59.56 8.94 55.36
C THR A 140 -60.08 9.26 53.96
N ARG A 141 -59.62 10.37 53.38
CA ARG A 141 -59.92 10.76 51.98
C ARG A 141 -59.52 9.72 50.98
N LEU A 142 -58.27 9.19 51.09
CA LEU A 142 -57.83 8.12 50.20
C LEU A 142 -58.68 6.87 50.33
N GLY A 143 -59.16 6.53 51.54
CA GLY A 143 -60.07 5.41 51.75
C GLY A 143 -61.45 5.63 51.11
N GLU A 144 -61.96 6.86 51.10
CA GLU A 144 -63.18 7.21 50.38
C GLU A 144 -63.01 7.04 48.87
N LEU A 145 -61.94 7.56 48.32
CA LEU A 145 -61.60 7.39 46.89
C LEU A 145 -61.45 5.90 46.51
N GLU A 146 -60.84 5.07 47.36
CA GLU A 146 -60.71 3.62 47.16
C GLU A 146 -62.09 2.96 47.11
N GLU A 147 -63.01 3.32 47.98
CA GLU A 147 -64.37 2.76 47.98
C GLU A 147 -65.20 3.24 46.76
N GLU A 148 -64.99 4.46 46.30
CA GLU A 148 -65.55 4.94 45.05
C GLU A 148 -65.03 4.17 43.86
N ALA A 149 -63.70 3.91 43.76
CA ALA A 149 -63.07 3.12 42.71
C ALA A 149 -63.60 1.67 42.74
N LYS A 150 -63.84 1.08 43.94
CA LYS A 150 -64.43 -0.25 44.05
C LYS A 150 -65.85 -0.29 43.52
N ARG A 151 -66.66 0.68 43.88
CA ARG A 151 -68.05 0.78 43.42
C ARG A 151 -68.15 0.99 41.90
N ALA A 152 -67.19 1.74 41.37
CA ALA A 152 -67.12 2.01 39.94
C ALA A 152 -66.46 0.85 39.12
N GLY A 153 -65.93 -0.19 39.81
CA GLY A 153 -65.23 -1.32 39.14
C GLY A 153 -63.98 -0.89 38.37
N LYS A 154 -63.26 0.07 38.88
CA LYS A 154 -62.07 0.61 38.19
C LYS A 154 -60.77 -0.18 38.54
N GLY A 155 -59.88 -0.28 37.59
CA GLY A 155 -58.57 -0.86 37.77
C GLY A 155 -58.59 -2.29 38.34
N LYS A 156 -57.88 -2.52 39.46
CA LYS A 156 -57.83 -3.82 40.15
C LYS A 156 -59.16 -4.27 40.73
N TRP A 157 -60.11 -3.38 40.78
CA TRP A 157 -61.47 -3.68 41.24
C TRP A 157 -62.48 -4.02 40.14
N SER A 158 -61.92 -4.10 38.86
CA SER A 158 -62.73 -4.48 37.71
C SER A 158 -63.05 -5.97 37.71
N ASN A 159 -64.05 -6.38 36.90
CA ASN A 159 -64.41 -7.78 36.73
C ASN A 159 -63.52 -8.53 35.74
N SER A 160 -62.48 -7.88 35.18
CA SER A 160 -61.55 -8.53 34.28
C SER A 160 -60.70 -9.58 34.98
N PRO A 161 -60.40 -10.71 34.30
CA PRO A 161 -59.55 -11.74 34.87
C PRO A 161 -58.18 -11.17 35.27
N PRO A 162 -57.67 -11.38 36.50
CA PRO A 162 -56.38 -10.89 36.96
C PRO A 162 -55.21 -11.33 36.04
N SER A 163 -55.34 -12.47 35.37
CA SER A 163 -54.35 -13.03 34.42
C SER A 163 -54.10 -12.16 33.18
N GLU A 164 -55.11 -11.37 32.77
CA GLU A 164 -54.96 -10.45 31.62
C GLU A 164 -54.14 -9.22 31.93
N HIS A 165 -53.98 -8.91 33.22
CA HIS A 165 -53.23 -7.77 33.74
C HIS A 165 -51.84 -8.16 34.32
N VAL A 166 -51.29 -9.31 33.90
CA VAL A 166 -49.97 -9.80 34.23
C VAL A 166 -49.18 -9.92 32.95
N ARG A 167 -48.07 -9.17 32.82
CA ARG A 167 -47.24 -9.26 31.64
C ARG A 167 -46.49 -10.58 31.60
N ASP A 168 -46.35 -11.15 30.43
CA ASP A 168 -45.38 -12.22 30.14
C ASP A 168 -44.02 -11.60 29.75
N VAL A 169 -43.23 -11.31 30.77
CA VAL A 169 -41.93 -10.65 30.58
C VAL A 169 -40.88 -11.67 30.18
N LYS A 170 -40.30 -11.47 29.00
CA LYS A 170 -39.25 -12.33 28.42
C LYS A 170 -37.87 -11.70 28.68
N TRP A 171 -37.19 -12.14 29.72
CA TRP A 171 -35.91 -11.60 30.21
C TRP A 171 -34.73 -11.99 29.31
N SER A 172 -34.83 -13.06 28.55
CA SER A 172 -33.83 -13.57 27.62
C SER A 172 -34.43 -14.00 26.30
N ILE A 173 -33.64 -13.93 25.24
CA ILE A 173 -33.99 -14.42 23.92
C ILE A 173 -33.00 -15.54 23.59
N GLU A 174 -33.51 -16.77 23.30
CA GLU A 174 -32.68 -17.94 23.07
C GLU A 174 -31.76 -17.77 21.88
N ASN A 175 -32.26 -17.24 20.75
CA ASN A 175 -31.48 -17.00 19.55
C ASN A 175 -31.65 -15.57 19.03
N LEU A 176 -30.72 -14.72 19.41
CA LEU A 176 -30.73 -13.32 19.03
C LEU A 176 -30.61 -13.08 17.53
N ARG A 177 -29.89 -13.94 16.79
CA ARG A 177 -29.75 -13.81 15.34
C ARG A 177 -31.05 -14.04 14.62
N THR A 178 -31.72 -15.16 14.93
CA THR A 178 -33.04 -15.47 14.39
C THR A 178 -34.08 -14.40 14.78
N PHE A 179 -33.93 -13.82 15.97
CA PHE A 179 -34.81 -12.74 16.41
C PHE A 179 -34.62 -11.47 15.57
N VAL A 180 -33.35 -11.09 15.27
CA VAL A 180 -33.05 -9.97 14.39
C VAL A 180 -33.58 -10.24 12.98
N ASP A 181 -33.35 -11.44 12.41
CA ASP A 181 -33.79 -11.79 11.06
C ASP A 181 -35.34 -11.72 10.91
N LYS A 182 -36.08 -12.15 11.94
CA LYS A 182 -37.55 -12.04 11.97
C LYS A 182 -38.05 -10.59 12.01
N ASN A 183 -37.24 -9.69 12.53
CA ASN A 183 -37.60 -8.28 12.74
C ASN A 183 -36.82 -7.34 11.85
N GLU A 184 -36.12 -7.84 10.83
CA GLU A 184 -35.38 -7.05 9.88
C GLU A 184 -36.24 -5.96 9.23
N GLY A 185 -35.79 -4.71 9.27
CA GLY A 185 -36.47 -3.56 8.68
C GLY A 185 -37.73 -3.08 9.42
N LYS A 186 -38.18 -3.78 10.49
CA LYS A 186 -39.35 -3.37 11.26
C LYS A 186 -39.01 -2.31 12.29
N ARG A 187 -39.92 -1.34 12.49
CA ARG A 187 -39.89 -0.39 13.58
C ARG A 187 -40.63 -0.97 14.79
N LEU A 188 -39.87 -1.38 15.79
CA LEU A 188 -40.38 -1.99 17.00
C LEU A 188 -40.63 -0.91 18.04
N LYS A 189 -41.86 -0.78 18.54
CA LYS A 189 -42.16 0.11 19.66
C LYS A 189 -41.49 -0.40 20.92
N ALA A 190 -40.89 0.50 21.67
CA ALA A 190 -40.13 0.15 22.87
C ALA A 190 -40.21 1.24 23.93
N VAL A 191 -40.07 0.83 25.20
CA VAL A 191 -39.85 1.76 26.34
C VAL A 191 -38.43 1.53 26.88
N ILE A 192 -37.67 2.60 26.96
CA ILE A 192 -36.30 2.53 27.52
C ILE A 192 -36.35 2.46 29.04
N GLU A 193 -35.88 1.34 29.57
CA GLU A 193 -35.93 1.10 31.05
C GLU A 193 -34.67 1.52 31.80
N HIS A 194 -33.53 1.40 31.09
CA HIS A 194 -32.24 1.71 31.70
C HIS A 194 -31.23 2.20 30.67
N VAL A 195 -30.48 3.19 31.02
CA VAL A 195 -29.34 3.70 30.23
C VAL A 195 -28.07 3.23 30.91
N ARG A 196 -27.35 2.32 30.22
CA ARG A 196 -26.09 1.79 30.73
C ARG A 196 -24.96 2.81 30.56
N ASP A 197 -24.83 3.34 29.33
CA ASP A 197 -23.89 4.37 28.91
C ASP A 197 -24.49 5.21 27.78
N GLY A 198 -23.75 6.22 27.27
CA GLY A 198 -24.26 7.08 26.20
C GLY A 198 -24.65 6.38 24.89
N SER A 199 -24.25 5.13 24.69
CA SER A 199 -24.51 4.37 23.46
C SER A 199 -25.18 3.00 23.70
N THR A 200 -25.52 2.66 24.94
CA THR A 200 -26.10 1.34 25.26
C THR A 200 -27.28 1.50 26.22
N VAL A 201 -28.41 1.00 25.83
CA VAL A 201 -29.65 1.05 26.60
C VAL A 201 -30.26 -0.33 26.78
N ARG A 202 -31.16 -0.44 27.79
CA ARG A 202 -32.03 -1.59 27.97
C ARG A 202 -33.47 -1.13 27.79
N ALA A 203 -34.26 -1.93 27.08
CA ALA A 203 -35.63 -1.58 26.68
C ALA A 203 -36.55 -2.79 26.77
N PHE A 204 -37.84 -2.53 27.06
CA PHE A 204 -38.92 -3.46 26.76
C PHE A 204 -39.44 -3.20 25.35
N LEU A 205 -39.48 -4.24 24.54
CA LEU A 205 -40.18 -4.20 23.25
C LEU A 205 -41.68 -4.39 23.49
N LEU A 206 -42.49 -3.62 22.83
CA LEU A 206 -43.93 -3.70 22.91
C LEU A 206 -44.54 -4.32 21.65
N PRO A 207 -45.61 -5.11 21.74
CA PRO A 207 -46.37 -5.48 22.97
C PRO A 207 -45.85 -6.73 23.70
N ASP A 208 -44.84 -7.45 23.17
CA ASP A 208 -44.40 -8.78 23.60
C ASP A 208 -43.51 -8.80 24.85
N PHE A 209 -43.14 -7.66 25.39
CA PHE A 209 -42.32 -7.46 26.59
C PHE A 209 -40.98 -8.21 26.63
N HIS A 210 -40.31 -8.31 25.45
CA HIS A 210 -38.92 -8.76 25.42
C HIS A 210 -38.00 -7.69 26.04
N TYR A 211 -37.24 -8.07 27.07
CA TYR A 211 -36.25 -7.23 27.69
C TYR A 211 -34.94 -7.35 26.96
N ILE A 212 -34.52 -6.33 26.22
CA ILE A 212 -33.35 -6.36 25.34
C ILE A 212 -32.31 -5.33 25.74
N THR A 213 -31.03 -5.64 25.43
CA THR A 213 -29.94 -4.68 25.48
C THR A 213 -29.60 -4.27 24.06
N VAL A 214 -29.69 -2.97 23.78
CA VAL A 214 -29.43 -2.41 22.46
C VAL A 214 -28.25 -1.47 22.50
N MET A 215 -27.27 -1.70 21.63
CA MET A 215 -26.22 -0.75 21.31
C MET A 215 -26.67 0.09 20.13
N VAL A 216 -26.50 1.40 20.24
CA VAL A 216 -26.88 2.35 19.18
C VAL A 216 -25.99 2.14 17.96
N ALA A 217 -26.62 1.85 16.83
CA ALA A 217 -25.93 1.55 15.57
C ALA A 217 -25.12 2.77 15.06
N GLY A 218 -23.97 2.49 14.49
CA GLY A 218 -23.11 3.48 13.85
C GLY A 218 -22.23 4.33 14.75
N ILE A 219 -22.46 4.29 16.06
CA ILE A 219 -21.76 5.17 17.01
C ILE A 219 -21.18 4.46 18.22
N ARG A 220 -20.25 5.13 18.90
CA ARG A 220 -19.73 4.74 20.22
C ARG A 220 -19.41 5.97 21.05
N CYS A 221 -19.95 6.01 22.28
CA CYS A 221 -19.57 6.96 23.31
C CYS A 221 -18.36 6.45 24.09
N ASN A 222 -17.65 7.35 24.77
CA ASN A 222 -16.61 6.96 25.72
C ASN A 222 -17.23 6.11 26.84
N GLY A 223 -16.55 5.02 27.20
CA GLY A 223 -16.95 4.18 28.32
C GLY A 223 -16.47 4.76 29.66
N PHE A 224 -17.05 4.24 30.77
CA PHE A 224 -16.54 4.54 32.10
C PHE A 224 -15.23 3.77 32.30
N LYS A 225 -14.11 4.48 32.44
CA LYS A 225 -12.80 3.93 32.78
C LYS A 225 -12.28 4.63 34.04
N LEU A 226 -11.78 3.83 34.94
CA LEU A 226 -10.92 4.30 36.01
C LEU A 226 -9.47 4.16 35.53
N ASP A 227 -8.60 5.07 35.94
CA ASP A 227 -7.17 4.90 35.72
C ASP A 227 -6.62 3.79 36.65
N GLU A 228 -5.34 3.41 36.45
CA GLU A 228 -4.70 2.37 37.26
C GLU A 228 -4.65 2.69 38.79
N GLN A 229 -4.93 3.94 39.15
CA GLN A 229 -4.97 4.43 40.52
C GLN A 229 -6.41 4.56 41.06
N GLY A 230 -7.42 4.13 40.31
CA GLY A 230 -8.84 4.23 40.69
C GLY A 230 -9.40 5.64 40.57
N LYS A 231 -8.69 6.58 39.93
CA LYS A 231 -9.14 7.95 39.72
C LYS A 231 -9.89 8.05 38.39
N ALA A 232 -10.94 8.84 38.35
CA ALA A 232 -11.72 9.05 37.15
C ALA A 232 -10.89 9.75 36.06
N ASP A 233 -10.72 9.09 34.90
CA ASP A 233 -10.11 9.65 33.69
C ASP A 233 -10.90 10.92 33.26
N PRO A 234 -10.26 12.01 32.81
CA PRO A 234 -10.95 13.18 32.26
C PRO A 234 -11.99 12.87 31.18
N SER A 235 -11.84 11.76 30.45
CA SER A 235 -12.85 11.24 29.52
C SER A 235 -14.11 10.74 30.23
N GLN A 236 -14.07 10.42 31.53
CA GLN A 236 -15.22 9.96 32.28
C GLN A 236 -16.28 11.05 32.44
N LYS A 237 -15.87 12.32 32.59
CA LYS A 237 -16.82 13.45 32.69
C LYS A 237 -17.68 13.54 31.40
N VAL A 238 -17.07 13.37 30.23
CA VAL A 238 -17.82 13.36 28.96
C VAL A 238 -18.71 12.14 28.84
N ALA A 239 -18.29 10.97 29.38
CA ALA A 239 -19.11 9.77 29.42
C ALA A 239 -20.33 9.93 30.33
N GLU A 240 -20.16 10.56 31.50
CA GLU A 240 -21.26 10.90 32.44
C GLU A 240 -22.24 11.90 31.81
N GLU A 241 -21.74 12.95 31.15
CA GLU A 241 -22.57 13.91 30.42
C GLU A 241 -23.35 13.20 29.28
N ALA A 242 -22.70 12.30 28.53
CA ALA A 242 -23.36 11.52 27.48
C ALA A 242 -24.49 10.65 28.02
N LYS A 243 -24.23 9.93 29.12
CA LYS A 243 -25.25 9.12 29.80
C LYS A 243 -26.41 9.99 30.28
N TYR A 244 -26.11 11.11 30.94
CA TYR A 244 -27.14 12.03 31.45
C TYR A 244 -28.03 12.59 30.31
N ILE A 245 -27.44 12.94 29.16
CA ILE A 245 -28.20 13.41 28.01
C ILE A 245 -29.12 12.31 27.49
N VAL A 246 -28.59 11.06 27.34
CA VAL A 246 -29.43 9.94 26.91
C VAL A 246 -30.53 9.60 27.90
N GLU A 247 -30.25 9.62 29.20
CA GLU A 247 -31.28 9.48 30.23
C GLU A 247 -32.34 10.57 30.09
N SER A 248 -31.95 11.80 29.97
CA SER A 248 -32.87 12.93 29.88
C SER A 248 -33.79 12.88 28.64
N LEU A 249 -33.31 12.29 27.54
CA LEU A 249 -34.05 12.22 26.28
C LEU A 249 -34.86 10.91 26.12
N LEU A 250 -34.33 9.78 26.63
CA LEU A 250 -34.84 8.47 26.30
C LEU A 250 -35.37 7.67 27.49
N LEU A 251 -34.88 7.94 28.73
CA LEU A 251 -35.25 7.12 29.89
C LEU A 251 -36.77 7.16 30.08
N GLN A 252 -37.36 5.97 30.09
CA GLN A 252 -38.82 5.76 30.21
C GLN A 252 -39.69 6.50 29.15
N ARG A 253 -39.06 6.86 28.00
CA ARG A 253 -39.79 7.35 26.81
C ARG A 253 -40.14 6.22 25.90
N GLU A 254 -41.22 6.38 25.17
CA GLU A 254 -41.57 5.50 24.05
C GLU A 254 -40.73 5.92 22.85
N VAL A 255 -40.10 4.91 22.24
CA VAL A 255 -39.23 5.04 21.07
C VAL A 255 -39.50 3.94 20.07
N GLU A 256 -39.01 4.11 18.84
CA GLU A 256 -38.98 3.03 17.87
C GLU A 256 -37.54 2.50 17.77
N ILE A 257 -37.38 1.17 17.76
CA ILE A 257 -36.08 0.52 17.60
C ILE A 257 -36.07 -0.26 16.28
N VAL A 258 -35.06 -0.05 15.46
CA VAL A 258 -34.80 -0.84 14.25
C VAL A 258 -33.54 -1.68 14.51
N LEU A 259 -33.68 -3.00 14.45
CA LEU A 259 -32.60 -3.94 14.71
C LEU A 259 -31.85 -4.28 13.42
N TYR A 260 -30.53 -4.41 13.49
CA TYR A 260 -29.68 -4.71 12.31
C TYR A 260 -28.82 -5.96 12.49
N SER A 261 -28.26 -6.18 13.68
CA SER A 261 -27.33 -7.29 13.92
C SER A 261 -27.12 -7.55 15.41
N VAL A 262 -26.31 -8.56 15.70
CA VAL A 262 -25.87 -8.92 17.05
C VAL A 262 -24.34 -8.85 17.10
N ASN A 263 -23.79 -8.27 18.15
CA ASN A 263 -22.34 -8.23 18.36
C ASN A 263 -21.82 -9.52 19.04
N ASN A 264 -20.49 -9.66 19.14
CA ASN A 264 -19.84 -10.81 19.77
C ASN A 264 -20.15 -10.97 21.27
N SER A 265 -20.65 -9.92 21.92
CA SER A 265 -21.06 -9.93 23.35
C SER A 265 -22.56 -10.15 23.53
N ASN A 266 -23.25 -10.68 22.53
CA ASN A 266 -24.69 -10.92 22.53
C ASN A 266 -25.56 -9.67 22.81
N ASN A 267 -25.10 -8.47 22.43
CA ASN A 267 -25.95 -7.28 22.44
C ASN A 267 -26.50 -7.02 21.05
N LEU A 268 -27.75 -6.61 20.99
CA LEU A 268 -28.40 -6.19 19.76
C LEU A 268 -27.84 -4.84 19.30
N ILE A 269 -27.68 -4.66 18.01
CA ILE A 269 -27.27 -3.42 17.38
C ILE A 269 -28.47 -2.86 16.63
N GLY A 270 -28.85 -1.62 16.94
CA GLY A 270 -30.03 -1.02 16.33
C GLY A 270 -30.05 0.49 16.40
N SER A 271 -30.87 1.11 15.58
CA SER A 271 -31.20 2.54 15.66
C SER A 271 -32.31 2.77 16.66
N ILE A 272 -32.16 3.81 17.47
CA ILE A 272 -33.17 4.26 18.42
C ILE A 272 -33.73 5.59 17.90
N ILE A 273 -35.00 5.58 17.55
CA ILE A 273 -35.72 6.69 16.91
C ILE A 273 -36.69 7.28 17.92
N HIS A 274 -36.37 8.46 18.41
CA HIS A 274 -37.28 9.28 19.19
C HIS A 274 -38.15 10.13 18.24
N PRO A 275 -39.36 10.59 18.61
CA PRO A 275 -40.18 11.48 17.78
C PRO A 275 -39.47 12.73 17.25
N LYS A 276 -38.42 13.19 17.95
CA LYS A 276 -37.57 14.33 17.54
C LYS A 276 -36.39 13.94 16.65
N GLY A 277 -36.21 12.65 16.30
CA GLY A 277 -35.15 12.15 15.42
C GLY A 277 -34.30 11.02 16.02
N ASN A 278 -33.26 10.62 15.26
CA ASN A 278 -32.32 9.56 15.66
C ASN A 278 -31.37 10.08 16.76
N ILE A 279 -31.30 9.35 17.88
CA ILE A 279 -30.41 9.74 19.00
C ILE A 279 -28.92 9.71 18.61
N ALA A 280 -28.54 8.81 17.70
CA ALA A 280 -27.16 8.70 17.22
C ALA A 280 -26.67 10.00 16.59
N GLU A 281 -27.48 10.62 15.74
CA GLU A 281 -27.15 11.88 15.06
C GLU A 281 -26.92 13.00 16.06
N LYS A 282 -27.78 13.12 17.07
CA LYS A 282 -27.64 14.12 18.13
C LYS A 282 -26.35 13.93 18.92
N LEU A 283 -26.05 12.71 19.37
CA LEU A 283 -24.85 12.41 20.16
C LEU A 283 -23.57 12.71 19.39
N VAL A 284 -23.54 12.40 18.09
CA VAL A 284 -22.38 12.70 17.25
C VAL A 284 -22.24 14.20 17.01
N ARG A 285 -23.33 14.90 16.67
CA ARG A 285 -23.34 16.35 16.42
C ARG A 285 -22.90 17.16 17.64
N ASP A 286 -23.31 16.71 18.82
CA ASP A 286 -22.94 17.36 20.07
C ASP A 286 -21.55 16.95 20.59
N GLY A 287 -20.85 16.06 19.88
CA GLY A 287 -19.49 15.63 20.22
C GLY A 287 -19.40 14.67 21.40
N PHE A 288 -20.43 13.89 21.71
CA PHE A 288 -20.44 12.84 22.75
C PHE A 288 -20.04 11.47 22.20
N ALA A 289 -20.24 11.25 20.90
CA ALA A 289 -20.00 9.99 20.23
C ALA A 289 -19.15 10.17 18.97
N ARG A 290 -18.46 9.10 18.61
CA ARG A 290 -17.74 8.98 17.33
C ARG A 290 -18.41 7.90 16.48
N CYS A 291 -18.29 8.04 15.16
CA CYS A 291 -18.75 7.03 14.22
C CYS A 291 -17.87 5.76 14.30
N VAL A 292 -18.49 4.59 14.15
CA VAL A 292 -17.81 3.28 14.20
C VAL A 292 -18.11 2.47 12.94
N ASP A 293 -17.09 2.25 12.13
CA ASP A 293 -17.20 1.73 10.77
C ASP A 293 -17.92 0.38 10.68
N TRP A 294 -17.58 -0.59 11.56
CA TRP A 294 -18.22 -1.91 11.55
C TRP A 294 -19.72 -1.88 11.88
N SER A 295 -20.16 -0.87 12.59
CA SER A 295 -21.55 -0.67 13.04
C SER A 295 -22.34 0.25 12.08
N LEU A 296 -21.65 0.97 11.19
CA LEU A 296 -22.27 1.79 10.14
C LEU A 296 -22.76 0.94 8.95
N ALA A 297 -22.08 -0.16 8.64
CA ALA A 297 -22.33 -0.97 7.44
C ALA A 297 -23.81 -1.34 7.20
N PRO A 298 -24.60 -1.72 8.22
CA PRO A 298 -26.02 -2.09 8.01
C PRO A 298 -26.96 -0.88 7.86
N LEU A 299 -26.50 0.34 8.08
CA LEU A 299 -27.32 1.55 7.98
C LEU A 299 -27.56 1.96 6.52
N SER A 300 -28.62 2.73 6.29
CA SER A 300 -28.87 3.34 4.99
C SER A 300 -27.75 4.34 4.62
N SER A 301 -27.52 4.55 3.32
CA SER A 301 -26.50 5.51 2.86
C SER A 301 -26.79 6.92 3.34
N LEU A 302 -28.06 7.30 3.43
CA LEU A 302 -28.49 8.61 3.92
C LEU A 302 -28.16 8.78 5.43
N ASP A 303 -28.41 7.74 6.25
CA ASP A 303 -28.14 7.81 7.68
C ASP A 303 -26.63 7.86 7.94
N ILE A 304 -25.84 7.08 7.18
CA ILE A 304 -24.39 7.15 7.26
C ILE A 304 -23.89 8.55 6.93
N GLN A 305 -24.40 9.16 5.84
CA GLN A 305 -24.02 10.50 5.44
C GLN A 305 -24.35 11.54 6.52
N LYS A 306 -25.55 11.44 7.15
CA LYS A 306 -25.92 12.32 8.26
C LYS A 306 -24.99 12.18 9.45
N LEU A 307 -24.65 10.94 9.85
CA LEU A 307 -23.74 10.69 10.96
C LEU A 307 -22.33 11.21 10.67
N ARG A 308 -21.78 10.97 9.47
CA ARG A 308 -20.47 11.47 9.06
C ARG A 308 -20.41 12.99 8.98
N SER A 309 -21.48 13.61 8.47
CA SER A 309 -21.61 15.08 8.44
C SER A 309 -21.65 15.67 9.84
N ALA A 310 -22.43 15.07 10.73
CA ALA A 310 -22.52 15.46 12.14
C ALA A 310 -21.15 15.31 12.86
N GLU A 311 -20.40 14.24 12.59
CA GLU A 311 -19.05 14.03 13.15
C GLU A 311 -18.06 15.08 12.63
N SER A 312 -18.09 15.37 11.34
CA SER A 312 -17.25 16.38 10.71
C SER A 312 -17.54 17.77 11.31
N GLN A 313 -18.81 18.10 11.52
CA GLN A 313 -19.21 19.35 12.18
C GLN A 313 -18.69 19.40 13.63
N ALA A 314 -18.86 18.34 14.41
CA ALA A 314 -18.39 18.27 15.79
C ALA A 314 -16.87 18.40 15.91
N LYS A 315 -16.11 17.82 14.94
CA LYS A 315 -14.65 17.96 14.82
C LYS A 315 -14.23 19.39 14.49
N SER A 316 -14.90 20.03 13.51
CA SER A 316 -14.60 21.41 13.13
C SER A 316 -14.89 22.40 14.25
N GLU A 317 -15.95 22.18 15.01
CA GLU A 317 -16.34 23.00 16.15
C GLU A 317 -15.60 22.60 17.46
N LYS A 318 -14.72 21.60 17.41
CA LYS A 318 -13.93 21.07 18.57
C LYS A 318 -14.80 20.78 19.80
N LYS A 319 -15.97 20.16 19.57
CA LYS A 319 -16.90 19.84 20.67
C LYS A 319 -16.42 18.63 21.49
N ARG A 320 -16.42 18.74 22.79
CA ARG A 320 -16.22 17.70 23.84
C ARG A 320 -15.07 16.70 23.51
N ILE A 321 -15.38 15.47 23.02
CA ILE A 321 -14.35 14.48 22.68
C ILE A 321 -13.39 14.95 21.59
N TRP A 322 -13.75 16.01 20.85
CA TRP A 322 -12.96 16.60 19.79
C TRP A 322 -12.21 17.88 20.19
N LYS A 323 -12.20 18.23 21.50
CA LYS A 323 -11.60 19.47 22.00
C LYS A 323 -10.15 19.66 21.57
N ASP A 324 -9.37 18.59 21.62
CA ASP A 324 -7.96 18.60 21.26
C ASP A 324 -7.68 18.03 19.85
N TYR A 325 -8.75 17.93 19.03
CA TYR A 325 -8.64 17.41 17.69
C TYR A 325 -7.80 18.33 16.79
N GLN A 326 -6.77 17.78 16.17
CA GLN A 326 -5.97 18.42 15.14
C GLN A 326 -6.05 17.59 13.86
N THR A 327 -6.31 18.21 12.74
CA THR A 327 -6.31 17.57 11.43
C THR A 327 -4.88 17.17 11.09
N LYS A 328 -4.59 15.88 11.03
CA LYS A 328 -3.26 15.32 10.72
C LYS A 328 -2.92 15.36 9.23
N THR A 329 -3.88 15.64 8.38
CA THR A 329 -3.70 15.70 6.91
C THR A 329 -3.53 17.11 6.43
N PRO A 330 -2.51 17.42 5.61
CA PRO A 330 -2.43 18.69 4.90
C PRO A 330 -3.72 18.91 4.12
N GLN A 331 -4.30 20.11 4.22
CA GLN A 331 -5.49 20.44 3.44
C GLN A 331 -5.10 20.62 1.98
N ILE A 332 -5.41 19.63 1.17
CA ILE A 332 -5.24 19.68 -0.29
C ILE A 332 -6.44 20.46 -0.84
N THR A 333 -6.18 21.58 -1.53
CA THR A 333 -7.25 22.47 -2.04
C THR A 333 -7.11 22.72 -3.55
N GLY A 334 -8.21 23.08 -4.18
CA GLY A 334 -8.23 23.54 -5.58
C GLY A 334 -7.94 22.41 -6.58
N LYS A 335 -7.21 22.78 -7.65
CA LYS A 335 -6.88 21.88 -8.78
C LYS A 335 -5.99 20.67 -8.39
N GLU A 336 -5.34 20.70 -7.24
CA GLU A 336 -4.56 19.59 -6.72
C GLU A 336 -5.46 18.53 -6.07
N LYS A 337 -6.61 18.94 -5.54
CA LYS A 337 -7.55 18.03 -4.90
C LYS A 337 -8.40 17.27 -5.90
N GLU A 338 -8.87 17.96 -6.94
CA GLU A 338 -9.76 17.37 -7.95
C GLU A 338 -9.31 17.72 -9.35
N PHE A 339 -9.09 16.71 -10.16
CA PHE A 339 -8.65 16.85 -11.55
C PHE A 339 -9.10 15.67 -12.40
N THR A 340 -9.02 15.86 -13.73
CA THR A 340 -9.22 14.77 -14.70
C THR A 340 -7.88 14.36 -15.30
N ALA A 341 -7.69 13.06 -15.53
CA ALA A 341 -6.48 12.53 -16.11
C ALA A 341 -6.77 11.29 -16.97
N THR A 342 -5.83 10.94 -17.85
CA THR A 342 -5.92 9.71 -18.65
C THR A 342 -5.08 8.63 -18.00
N VAL A 343 -5.63 7.42 -17.85
CA VAL A 343 -4.88 6.27 -17.32
C VAL A 343 -3.96 5.72 -18.39
N VAL A 344 -2.66 5.76 -18.16
CA VAL A 344 -1.63 5.29 -19.10
C VAL A 344 -1.05 3.94 -18.70
N GLU A 345 -1.07 3.60 -17.40
CA GLU A 345 -0.57 2.32 -16.90
C GLU A 345 -1.27 1.90 -15.61
N VAL A 346 -1.52 0.62 -15.45
CA VAL A 346 -1.97 -0.03 -14.21
C VAL A 346 -0.77 -0.76 -13.61
N VAL A 347 -0.17 -0.17 -12.58
CA VAL A 347 1.06 -0.71 -11.97
C VAL A 347 0.81 -2.02 -11.24
N ASN A 348 -0.29 -2.06 -10.47
CA ASN A 348 -0.74 -3.26 -9.75
C ASN A 348 -2.25 -3.16 -9.45
N GLY A 349 -2.77 -4.00 -8.54
CA GLY A 349 -4.19 -4.04 -8.19
C GLY A 349 -4.75 -2.78 -7.48
N ASP A 350 -3.93 -1.78 -7.14
CA ASP A 350 -4.35 -0.55 -6.46
C ASP A 350 -3.61 0.72 -6.91
N ALA A 351 -2.67 0.63 -7.85
CA ALA A 351 -1.84 1.76 -8.28
C ALA A 351 -1.92 2.01 -9.78
N LEU A 352 -2.11 3.26 -10.15
CA LEU A 352 -2.27 3.74 -11.53
C LEU A 352 -1.26 4.83 -11.87
N GLN A 353 -0.78 4.86 -13.11
CA GLN A 353 -0.10 5.99 -13.69
C GLN A 353 -1.10 6.84 -14.49
N LEU A 354 -1.18 8.10 -14.16
CA LEU A 354 -2.14 9.03 -14.72
C LEU A 354 -1.43 10.15 -15.48
N LYS A 355 -1.75 10.33 -16.76
CA LYS A 355 -1.26 11.45 -17.57
C LYS A 355 -2.22 12.63 -17.43
N LEU A 356 -1.72 13.74 -16.89
CA LEU A 356 -2.47 14.98 -16.73
C LEU A 356 -2.56 15.75 -18.07
N SER A 357 -3.40 16.76 -18.12
CA SER A 357 -3.58 17.62 -19.31
C SER A 357 -2.33 18.40 -19.73
N ASN A 358 -1.41 18.65 -18.80
CA ASN A 358 -0.10 19.27 -19.05
C ASN A 358 0.96 18.26 -19.54
N GLY A 359 0.61 16.98 -19.75
CA GLY A 359 1.52 15.94 -20.19
C GLY A 359 2.30 15.23 -19.09
N THR A 360 2.31 15.75 -17.85
CA THR A 360 3.01 15.10 -16.73
C THR A 360 2.32 13.81 -16.32
N VAL A 361 3.11 12.80 -15.92
CA VAL A 361 2.61 11.52 -15.43
C VAL A 361 2.75 11.45 -13.92
N LYS A 362 1.64 11.18 -13.22
CA LYS A 362 1.60 11.06 -11.76
C LYS A 362 1.14 9.66 -11.36
N LYS A 363 1.87 9.04 -10.42
CA LYS A 363 1.46 7.78 -9.81
C LYS A 363 0.46 8.04 -8.69
N VAL A 364 -0.69 7.38 -8.75
CA VAL A 364 -1.77 7.53 -7.77
C VAL A 364 -2.23 6.17 -7.31
N PHE A 365 -2.51 6.05 -6.02
CA PHE A 365 -3.04 4.84 -5.40
C PHE A 365 -4.54 4.98 -5.14
N LEU A 366 -5.29 3.89 -5.31
CA LEU A 366 -6.70 3.85 -4.94
C LEU A 366 -6.83 3.93 -3.42
N ALA A 367 -7.55 4.94 -2.94
CA ALA A 367 -7.66 5.23 -1.52
C ALA A 367 -8.41 4.12 -0.77
N SER A 368 -7.91 3.80 0.43
CA SER A 368 -8.56 2.92 1.42
C SER A 368 -8.77 1.47 1.01
N ILE A 369 -8.10 1.00 -0.05
CA ILE A 369 -8.11 -0.42 -0.43
C ILE A 369 -6.71 -1.02 -0.40
N ARG A 370 -6.67 -2.34 -0.33
CA ARG A 370 -5.44 -3.15 -0.45
C ARG A 370 -5.65 -4.20 -1.54
N PRO A 371 -4.70 -4.32 -2.46
CA PRO A 371 -4.74 -5.39 -3.44
C PRO A 371 -4.54 -6.75 -2.76
N PRO A 372 -4.81 -7.85 -3.46
CA PRO A 372 -4.53 -9.20 -2.96
C PRO A 372 -3.10 -9.32 -2.47
N ARG A 373 -2.87 -10.12 -1.44
CA ARG A 373 -1.57 -10.30 -0.79
C ARG A 373 -1.21 -11.78 -0.72
N GLU A 374 0.08 -12.02 -0.62
CA GLU A 374 0.61 -13.35 -0.35
C GLU A 374 0.08 -13.86 1.00
N ALA A 375 -0.47 -15.08 1.01
CA ALA A 375 -0.92 -15.72 2.24
C ALA A 375 0.30 -16.01 3.14
N GLY A 376 0.20 -15.66 4.43
CA GLY A 376 1.29 -15.85 5.39
C GLY A 376 2.36 -14.75 5.40
N ARG A 377 2.23 -13.67 4.62
CA ARG A 377 3.14 -12.52 4.69
C ARG A 377 2.94 -11.76 6.00
N GLY A 378 3.77 -12.05 6.96
CA GLY A 378 3.75 -11.57 8.34
C GLY A 378 4.36 -12.61 9.25
N ALA A 379 4.60 -13.84 8.75
CA ALA A 379 5.49 -14.78 9.41
C ALA A 379 6.90 -14.20 9.37
N GLN A 380 7.42 -13.92 10.54
CA GLN A 380 8.79 -13.51 10.76
C GLN A 380 9.55 -14.79 11.12
N ASP A 381 10.85 -14.83 10.78
CA ASP A 381 11.75 -15.85 11.32
C ASP A 381 11.93 -15.63 12.84
N ASP A 382 12.63 -16.52 13.50
CA ASP A 382 12.92 -16.44 14.95
C ASP A 382 13.67 -15.15 15.36
N GLU A 383 14.22 -14.40 14.37
CA GLU A 383 14.89 -13.10 14.56
C GLU A 383 13.99 -11.90 14.22
N GLY A 384 12.74 -12.10 13.88
CA GLY A 384 11.77 -11.03 13.54
C GLY A 384 11.94 -10.44 12.13
N LYS A 385 12.71 -11.06 11.23
CA LYS A 385 12.90 -10.64 9.85
C LYS A 385 11.87 -11.30 8.93
N PRO A 386 11.36 -10.58 7.91
CA PRO A 386 10.46 -11.19 6.94
C PRO A 386 11.18 -12.29 6.17
N LEU A 387 10.56 -13.46 6.03
CA LEU A 387 11.07 -14.58 5.27
C LEU A 387 11.45 -14.17 3.84
N PRO A 388 12.61 -14.57 3.32
CA PRO A 388 13.04 -14.24 1.97
C PRO A 388 12.09 -14.89 0.94
N ARG A 389 11.78 -14.14 -0.14
CA ARG A 389 10.96 -14.67 -1.23
C ARG A 389 11.74 -15.74 -2.02
N PRO A 390 11.05 -16.75 -2.55
CA PRO A 390 11.65 -17.69 -3.49
C PRO A 390 12.28 -16.95 -4.67
N LYS A 391 13.43 -17.44 -5.17
CA LYS A 391 14.02 -16.91 -6.41
C LYS A 391 13.00 -17.01 -7.55
N GLY A 392 12.85 -15.94 -8.33
CA GLY A 392 11.90 -15.87 -9.43
C GLY A 392 10.44 -15.58 -9.05
N PHE A 393 10.15 -15.21 -7.81
CA PHE A 393 8.79 -14.85 -7.37
C PHE A 393 8.29 -13.59 -8.09
N ARG A 394 7.15 -13.72 -8.76
CA ARG A 394 6.50 -12.66 -9.54
C ARG A 394 5.18 -12.25 -8.89
N PRO A 395 5.13 -11.14 -8.15
CA PRO A 395 3.94 -10.74 -7.39
C PRO A 395 2.64 -10.70 -8.20
N LEU A 396 2.72 -10.31 -9.47
CA LEU A 396 1.54 -10.20 -10.32
C LEU A 396 0.89 -11.58 -10.62
N TYR A 397 1.69 -12.61 -10.77
CA TYR A 397 1.23 -13.94 -11.20
C TYR A 397 1.14 -14.95 -10.06
N ASP A 398 2.03 -14.84 -9.09
CA ASP A 398 2.17 -15.83 -8.02
C ASP A 398 1.27 -15.51 -6.81
N ILE A 399 0.83 -14.27 -6.66
CA ILE A 399 -0.18 -13.90 -5.65
C ILE A 399 -1.58 -14.20 -6.19
N PRO A 400 -2.37 -15.06 -5.52
CA PRO A 400 -3.75 -15.34 -5.94
C PRO A 400 -4.58 -14.07 -6.10
N TRP A 401 -5.37 -13.99 -7.15
CA TRP A 401 -6.27 -12.86 -7.50
C TRP A 401 -5.56 -11.53 -7.86
N MET A 402 -4.24 -11.44 -7.81
CA MET A 402 -3.52 -10.21 -8.14
C MET A 402 -3.60 -9.92 -9.64
N PHE A 403 -3.42 -10.94 -10.47
CA PHE A 403 -3.53 -10.81 -11.92
C PHE A 403 -4.94 -10.37 -12.32
N GLU A 404 -5.97 -11.00 -11.76
CA GLU A 404 -7.37 -10.66 -12.05
C GLU A 404 -7.70 -9.22 -11.60
N ALA A 405 -7.15 -8.77 -10.47
CA ALA A 405 -7.34 -7.41 -9.99
C ALA A 405 -6.72 -6.39 -10.97
N ARG A 406 -5.45 -6.61 -11.35
CA ARG A 406 -4.75 -5.76 -12.32
C ARG A 406 -5.42 -5.81 -13.69
N GLU A 407 -5.82 -6.99 -14.14
CA GLU A 407 -6.46 -7.19 -15.45
C GLU A 407 -7.85 -6.54 -15.52
N TYR A 408 -8.61 -6.58 -14.43
CA TYR A 408 -9.86 -5.85 -14.33
C TYR A 408 -9.66 -4.35 -14.50
N LEU A 409 -8.67 -3.77 -13.80
CA LEU A 409 -8.32 -2.35 -13.94
C LEU A 409 -7.84 -2.03 -15.34
N ARG A 410 -6.93 -2.85 -15.91
CA ARG A 410 -6.38 -2.67 -17.24
C ARG A 410 -7.49 -2.58 -18.29
N LYS A 411 -8.37 -3.57 -18.35
CA LYS A 411 -9.48 -3.62 -19.34
C LYS A 411 -10.45 -2.46 -19.20
N LYS A 412 -10.65 -1.96 -17.97
CA LYS A 412 -11.62 -0.89 -17.71
C LYS A 412 -11.05 0.50 -17.90
N LEU A 413 -9.77 0.71 -17.60
CA LEU A 413 -9.21 2.05 -17.40
C LEU A 413 -8.18 2.47 -18.45
N ILE A 414 -7.38 1.55 -19.02
CA ILE A 414 -6.30 1.93 -19.93
C ILE A 414 -6.84 2.78 -21.09
N GLY A 415 -6.22 3.94 -21.28
CA GLY A 415 -6.58 4.93 -22.29
C GLY A 415 -7.87 5.73 -21.99
N LYS A 416 -8.53 5.48 -20.84
CA LYS A 416 -9.75 6.20 -20.48
C LYS A 416 -9.44 7.43 -19.64
N LYS A 417 -10.25 8.46 -19.81
CA LYS A 417 -10.24 9.68 -19.00
C LYS A 417 -11.05 9.43 -17.73
N VAL A 418 -10.44 9.66 -16.56
CA VAL A 418 -11.03 9.45 -15.24
C VAL A 418 -11.06 10.74 -14.44
N ASN A 419 -12.01 10.85 -13.50
CA ASN A 419 -12.01 11.90 -12.50
C ASN A 419 -11.29 11.41 -11.25
N VAL A 420 -10.42 12.22 -10.71
CA VAL A 420 -9.55 11.92 -9.57
C VAL A 420 -9.84 12.92 -8.47
N VAL A 421 -10.18 12.42 -7.28
CA VAL A 421 -10.30 13.21 -6.05
C VAL A 421 -9.22 12.71 -5.09
N VAL A 422 -8.22 13.54 -4.80
CA VAL A 422 -7.17 13.20 -3.85
C VAL A 422 -7.75 13.27 -2.45
N ASP A 423 -7.78 12.13 -1.76
CA ASP A 423 -8.32 12.02 -0.41
C ASP A 423 -7.27 12.36 0.65
N TYR A 424 -6.06 11.82 0.49
CA TYR A 424 -4.92 12.07 1.41
C TYR A 424 -3.58 11.74 0.74
N ILE A 425 -2.53 12.28 1.32
CA ILE A 425 -1.15 11.97 0.96
C ILE A 425 -0.52 11.26 2.15
N GLN A 426 0.04 10.09 1.92
CA GLN A 426 0.88 9.40 2.90
C GLN A 426 2.30 9.91 2.73
N GLU A 427 2.82 10.57 3.76
CA GLU A 427 4.19 11.08 3.78
C GLU A 427 5.22 9.95 3.61
N ALA A 428 6.34 10.29 3.03
CA ALA A 428 7.48 9.39 2.91
C ALA A 428 7.95 8.94 4.30
N ARG A 429 8.24 7.65 4.46
CA ARG A 429 8.87 7.06 5.65
C ARG A 429 10.20 6.46 5.23
N GLU A 430 11.11 6.18 6.19
CA GLU A 430 12.50 5.73 5.97
C GLU A 430 12.70 4.70 4.84
N SER A 431 11.70 3.87 4.51
CA SER A 431 11.77 2.84 3.47
C SER A 431 10.68 2.95 2.39
N LEU A 432 9.77 3.94 2.47
CA LEU A 432 8.62 4.03 1.57
C LEU A 432 8.46 5.47 1.03
N PRO A 433 8.41 5.65 -0.30
CA PRO A 433 8.17 6.96 -0.90
C PRO A 433 6.77 7.49 -0.58
N GLU A 434 6.59 8.79 -0.71
CA GLU A 434 5.30 9.46 -0.63
C GLU A 434 4.26 8.80 -1.56
N LYS A 435 3.03 8.65 -1.06
CA LYS A 435 1.92 8.07 -1.82
C LYS A 435 0.73 9.00 -1.87
N THR A 436 0.35 9.44 -3.05
CA THR A 436 -0.92 10.12 -3.29
C THR A 436 -2.05 9.09 -3.36
N CYS A 437 -2.97 9.13 -2.42
CA CYS A 437 -4.13 8.24 -2.37
C CYS A 437 -5.39 9.00 -2.77
N ALA A 438 -6.14 8.45 -3.72
CA ALA A 438 -7.28 9.13 -4.33
C ALA A 438 -8.47 8.20 -4.58
N THR A 439 -9.65 8.78 -4.56
CA THR A 439 -10.87 8.18 -5.09
C THR A 439 -10.95 8.48 -6.58
N ILE A 440 -10.96 7.43 -7.39
CA ILE A 440 -11.01 7.52 -8.86
C ILE A 440 -12.36 7.04 -9.36
N THR A 441 -12.98 7.84 -10.22
CA THR A 441 -14.28 7.51 -10.81
C THR A 441 -14.22 7.52 -12.33
N LEU A 442 -14.89 6.53 -12.92
CA LEU A 442 -15.13 6.42 -14.37
C LEU A 442 -16.64 6.41 -14.61
N ASN A 443 -17.14 7.39 -15.38
CA ASN A 443 -18.57 7.54 -15.64
C ASN A 443 -19.42 7.53 -14.34
N GLY A 444 -18.97 8.23 -13.30
CA GLY A 444 -19.62 8.31 -12.00
C GLY A 444 -19.48 7.09 -11.07
N LYS A 445 -18.88 5.98 -11.55
CA LYS A 445 -18.67 4.77 -10.74
C LYS A 445 -17.30 4.77 -10.10
N ASN A 446 -17.24 4.49 -8.81
CA ASN A 446 -15.99 4.38 -8.05
C ASN A 446 -15.25 3.10 -8.45
N VAL A 447 -14.01 3.25 -8.91
CA VAL A 447 -13.15 2.15 -9.38
C VAL A 447 -12.77 1.21 -8.23
N ALA A 448 -12.46 1.76 -7.06
CA ALA A 448 -12.11 0.99 -5.88
C ALA A 448 -13.30 0.15 -5.39
N GLU A 449 -14.51 0.72 -5.38
CA GLU A 449 -15.74 0.00 -5.03
C GLU A 449 -16.01 -1.16 -5.98
N ALA A 450 -15.79 -0.95 -7.27
CA ALA A 450 -15.96 -2.00 -8.28
C ALA A 450 -14.99 -3.18 -8.10
N LEU A 451 -13.74 -2.91 -7.67
CA LEU A 451 -12.77 -3.95 -7.31
C LEU A 451 -13.21 -4.72 -6.07
N VAL A 452 -13.54 -4.00 -5.00
CA VAL A 452 -13.94 -4.58 -3.71
C VAL A 452 -15.19 -5.43 -3.86
N SER A 453 -16.20 -4.95 -4.61
CA SER A 453 -17.46 -5.70 -4.83
C SER A 453 -17.26 -7.04 -5.56
N LYS A 454 -16.16 -7.20 -6.30
CA LYS A 454 -15.76 -8.45 -6.96
C LYS A 454 -14.81 -9.32 -6.10
N GLY A 455 -14.45 -8.86 -4.90
CA GLY A 455 -13.47 -9.53 -4.06
C GLY A 455 -12.05 -9.48 -4.61
N LEU A 456 -11.72 -8.50 -5.44
CA LEU A 456 -10.39 -8.30 -6.03
C LEU A 456 -9.51 -7.33 -5.22
N ALA A 457 -10.05 -6.77 -4.15
CA ALA A 457 -9.35 -5.96 -3.18
C ALA A 457 -10.06 -6.04 -1.83
N THR A 458 -9.35 -5.77 -0.75
CA THR A 458 -9.88 -5.63 0.61
C THR A 458 -9.85 -4.18 1.06
N VAL A 459 -10.74 -3.81 1.98
CA VAL A 459 -10.79 -2.47 2.54
C VAL A 459 -9.81 -2.33 3.71
N VAL A 460 -9.07 -1.23 3.73
CA VAL A 460 -8.15 -0.92 4.85
C VAL A 460 -8.97 -0.64 6.11
N ARG A 461 -8.65 -1.30 7.22
CA ARG A 461 -9.22 -0.96 8.52
C ARG A 461 -8.35 0.08 9.19
N TYR A 462 -8.95 1.21 9.55
CA TYR A 462 -8.28 2.32 10.20
C TYR A 462 -8.50 2.30 11.72
N ARG A 463 -7.56 2.87 12.46
CA ARG A 463 -7.80 3.20 13.88
C ARG A 463 -8.83 4.32 13.96
N GLN A 464 -9.56 4.40 15.07
CA GLN A 464 -10.68 5.35 15.22
C GLN A 464 -10.30 6.83 15.01
N ASP A 465 -9.04 7.18 15.25
CA ASP A 465 -8.53 8.55 15.15
C ASP A 465 -7.76 8.82 13.85
N ASP A 466 -7.83 7.91 12.88
CA ASP A 466 -7.16 8.05 11.58
C ASP A 466 -8.14 8.61 10.54
N ASP A 467 -7.90 9.86 10.13
CA ASP A 467 -8.71 10.56 9.13
C ASP A 467 -8.21 10.36 7.70
N GLN A 468 -7.07 9.66 7.50
CA GLN A 468 -6.51 9.36 6.18
C GLN A 468 -7.29 8.23 5.51
N ARG A 469 -8.48 8.55 5.01
CA ARG A 469 -9.36 7.57 4.35
C ARG A 469 -10.06 8.17 3.13
N SER A 470 -10.56 7.30 2.25
CA SER A 470 -11.35 7.69 1.08
C SER A 470 -12.60 8.46 1.48
N CYS A 471 -12.96 9.48 0.71
CA CYS A 471 -14.23 10.19 0.86
C CYS A 471 -15.46 9.28 0.66
N ARG A 472 -15.26 8.10 0.04
CA ARG A 472 -16.31 7.07 -0.16
C ARG A 472 -16.05 5.79 0.62
N TYR A 473 -15.42 5.91 1.79
CA TYR A 473 -15.01 4.75 2.59
C TYR A 473 -16.16 3.84 3.01
N ASP A 474 -17.31 4.43 3.37
CA ASP A 474 -18.48 3.65 3.80
C ASP A 474 -19.10 2.84 2.66
N GLU A 475 -19.01 3.32 1.42
CA GLU A 475 -19.43 2.58 0.21
C GLU A 475 -18.48 1.37 -0.01
N LEU A 476 -17.18 1.55 0.22
CA LEU A 476 -16.21 0.45 0.13
C LEU A 476 -16.50 -0.64 1.16
N LEU A 477 -16.82 -0.29 2.40
CA LEU A 477 -17.19 -1.25 3.46
C LEU A 477 -18.44 -2.06 3.10
N LYS A 478 -19.46 -1.40 2.55
CA LYS A 478 -20.68 -2.08 2.07
C LYS A 478 -20.37 -3.04 0.93
N ALA A 479 -19.55 -2.62 -0.03
CA ALA A 479 -19.14 -3.45 -1.15
C ALA A 479 -18.36 -4.69 -0.67
N GLU A 480 -17.45 -4.52 0.32
CA GLU A 480 -16.70 -5.64 0.91
C GLU A 480 -17.62 -6.63 1.63
N THR A 481 -18.51 -6.14 2.48
CA THR A 481 -19.47 -7.00 3.19
C THR A 481 -20.33 -7.83 2.20
N LYS A 482 -20.69 -7.23 1.06
CA LYS A 482 -21.40 -7.95 -0.01
C LYS A 482 -20.52 -9.02 -0.65
N ALA A 483 -19.26 -8.70 -0.94
CA ALA A 483 -18.31 -9.65 -1.52
C ALA A 483 -17.99 -10.81 -0.55
N GLU A 484 -17.88 -10.53 0.75
CA GLU A 484 -17.69 -11.53 1.82
C GLU A 484 -18.90 -12.49 1.91
N LYS A 485 -20.13 -11.96 1.95
CA LYS A 485 -21.35 -12.76 1.96
C LYS A 485 -21.46 -13.67 0.73
N SER A 486 -21.05 -13.18 -0.43
CA SER A 486 -21.04 -13.92 -1.70
C SER A 486 -19.78 -14.77 -1.91
N GLN A 487 -18.83 -14.77 -0.98
CA GLN A 487 -17.56 -15.51 -1.04
C GLN A 487 -16.76 -15.29 -2.34
N LEU A 488 -16.67 -14.04 -2.81
CA LEU A 488 -16.01 -13.69 -4.06
C LEU A 488 -14.51 -13.41 -3.88
N GLY A 489 -13.70 -13.80 -4.86
CA GLY A 489 -12.28 -13.46 -4.95
C GLY A 489 -11.50 -13.83 -3.68
N VAL A 490 -10.84 -12.85 -3.06
CA VAL A 490 -10.03 -13.04 -1.83
C VAL A 490 -10.84 -13.52 -0.61
N HIS A 491 -12.16 -13.40 -0.65
CA HIS A 491 -13.06 -13.88 0.39
C HIS A 491 -13.56 -15.31 0.14
N SER A 492 -13.15 -15.93 -0.98
CA SER A 492 -13.51 -17.30 -1.33
C SER A 492 -12.83 -18.29 -0.39
N LYS A 493 -13.56 -19.35 0.00
CA LYS A 493 -13.00 -20.50 0.72
C LYS A 493 -12.14 -21.40 -0.18
N LYS A 494 -12.26 -21.27 -1.50
CA LYS A 494 -11.41 -21.99 -2.46
C LYS A 494 -10.10 -21.26 -2.54
N GLU A 495 -8.99 -21.97 -2.40
CA GLU A 495 -7.68 -21.38 -2.69
C GLU A 495 -7.70 -20.83 -4.11
N GLY A 496 -7.45 -19.51 -4.23
CA GLY A 496 -7.31 -18.89 -5.53
C GLY A 496 -6.12 -19.52 -6.25
N ALA A 497 -6.33 -20.04 -7.42
CA ALA A 497 -5.22 -20.53 -8.23
C ALA A 497 -4.36 -19.33 -8.64
N SER A 498 -3.06 -19.38 -8.32
CA SER A 498 -2.10 -18.47 -8.93
C SER A 498 -2.05 -18.74 -10.44
N LEU A 499 -1.96 -17.70 -11.23
CA LEU A 499 -1.83 -17.86 -12.68
C LEU A 499 -0.44 -18.39 -12.99
N ARG A 500 -0.34 -19.68 -13.31
CA ARG A 500 0.94 -20.29 -13.71
C ARG A 500 1.33 -19.77 -15.10
N VAL A 501 2.07 -18.66 -15.11
CA VAL A 501 2.61 -18.10 -16.35
C VAL A 501 4.00 -18.66 -16.57
N THR A 502 4.24 -19.16 -17.77
CA THR A 502 5.53 -19.71 -18.17
C THR A 502 6.33 -18.68 -18.97
N GLU A 503 7.61 -18.55 -18.65
CA GLU A 503 8.55 -17.80 -19.47
C GLU A 503 8.91 -18.61 -20.73
N ILE A 504 8.96 -17.95 -21.88
CA ILE A 504 9.42 -18.54 -23.11
C ILE A 504 10.94 -18.32 -23.20
N ASP A 505 11.69 -19.40 -22.94
CA ASP A 505 13.12 -19.49 -23.17
C ASP A 505 13.42 -20.01 -24.58
N SER A 506 14.70 -20.11 -24.95
CA SER A 506 15.14 -20.57 -26.27
C SER A 506 14.63 -21.98 -26.64
N ALA A 507 14.57 -22.90 -25.70
CA ALA A 507 14.08 -24.26 -25.96
C ALA A 507 12.59 -24.27 -26.26
N ARG A 508 11.84 -23.52 -25.47
CA ARG A 508 10.39 -23.38 -25.59
C ARG A 508 9.97 -22.58 -26.82
N ALA A 509 10.72 -21.54 -27.16
CA ALA A 509 10.51 -20.78 -28.40
C ALA A 509 10.57 -21.66 -29.64
N LYS A 510 11.52 -22.59 -29.69
CA LYS A 510 11.65 -23.59 -30.77
C LYS A 510 10.41 -24.49 -30.87
N LEU A 511 9.87 -24.93 -29.73
CA LEU A 511 8.68 -25.78 -29.69
C LEU A 511 7.40 -25.06 -30.10
N GLU A 512 7.22 -23.81 -29.66
CA GLU A 512 6.00 -23.05 -29.90
C GLU A 512 5.98 -22.32 -31.24
N LEU A 513 7.14 -22.07 -31.87
CA LEU A 513 7.27 -21.33 -33.13
C LEU A 513 6.34 -21.86 -34.24
N ALA A 514 6.36 -23.16 -34.49
CA ALA A 514 5.54 -23.76 -35.55
C ALA A 514 4.03 -23.62 -35.24
N SER A 515 3.63 -23.61 -34.00
CA SER A 515 2.24 -23.36 -33.59
C SER A 515 1.84 -21.90 -33.80
N PHE A 516 2.76 -20.98 -33.49
CA PHE A 516 2.51 -19.54 -33.65
C PHE A 516 2.50 -19.12 -35.11
N GLN A 517 3.39 -19.65 -35.93
CA GLN A 517 3.39 -19.43 -37.38
C GLN A 517 2.10 -19.91 -38.06
N ARG A 518 1.59 -21.10 -37.67
CA ARG A 518 0.32 -21.64 -38.18
C ARG A 518 -0.91 -20.80 -37.81
N ALA A 519 -0.84 -20.11 -36.66
CA ALA A 519 -1.95 -19.31 -36.21
C ALA A 519 -2.11 -17.96 -36.95
N GLN A 520 -1.16 -17.57 -37.75
CA GLN A 520 -1.08 -16.33 -38.52
C GLN A 520 -1.13 -15.07 -37.66
N ARG A 521 -2.19 -14.87 -36.93
CA ARG A 521 -2.33 -13.79 -35.93
C ARG A 521 -2.69 -14.34 -34.57
N ILE A 522 -2.05 -13.84 -33.52
CA ILE A 522 -2.20 -14.26 -32.15
C ILE A 522 -2.48 -13.02 -31.31
N ASP A 523 -3.51 -13.10 -30.46
CA ASP A 523 -3.79 -12.04 -29.51
C ASP A 523 -2.79 -12.07 -28.37
N ALA A 524 -2.25 -10.91 -28.05
CA ALA A 524 -1.29 -10.71 -26.97
C ALA A 524 -1.58 -9.40 -26.22
N ILE A 525 -1.02 -9.27 -25.02
CA ILE A 525 -1.10 -8.07 -24.21
C ILE A 525 0.32 -7.56 -24.02
N VAL A 526 0.54 -6.28 -24.28
CA VAL A 526 1.84 -5.65 -24.07
C VAL A 526 2.03 -5.37 -22.58
N GLU A 527 2.83 -6.19 -21.90
CA GLU A 527 3.10 -6.03 -20.48
C GLU A 527 4.14 -4.94 -20.20
N PHE A 528 5.15 -4.85 -21.04
CA PHE A 528 6.23 -3.89 -20.91
C PHE A 528 6.79 -3.51 -22.30
N VAL A 529 7.29 -2.27 -22.41
CA VAL A 529 7.94 -1.76 -23.62
C VAL A 529 9.37 -1.38 -23.25
N ALA A 530 10.34 -2.13 -23.73
CA ALA A 530 11.75 -1.91 -23.44
C ALA A 530 12.40 -0.88 -24.38
N SER A 531 12.01 -0.86 -25.64
CA SER A 531 12.44 0.14 -26.63
C SER A 531 11.34 0.34 -27.68
N GLY A 532 11.55 1.23 -28.64
CA GLY A 532 10.61 1.42 -29.75
C GLY A 532 10.28 0.15 -30.55
N SER A 533 11.13 -0.88 -30.49
CA SER A 533 10.94 -2.13 -31.24
C SER A 533 10.94 -3.39 -30.38
N ARG A 534 11.07 -3.31 -29.04
CA ARG A 534 11.20 -4.46 -28.14
C ARG A 534 10.16 -4.45 -27.04
N PHE A 535 9.45 -5.57 -26.87
CA PHE A 535 8.28 -5.73 -26.02
C PHE A 535 8.39 -6.97 -25.16
N ARG A 536 7.77 -6.90 -23.96
CA ARG A 536 7.38 -8.05 -23.19
C ARG A 536 5.89 -8.27 -23.38
N LEU A 537 5.51 -9.40 -23.91
CA LEU A 537 4.12 -9.75 -24.22
C LEU A 537 3.63 -10.88 -23.32
N TYR A 538 2.41 -10.75 -22.84
CA TYR A 538 1.65 -11.87 -22.28
C TYR A 538 0.78 -12.45 -23.39
N ILE A 539 0.89 -13.75 -23.62
CA ILE A 539 0.13 -14.49 -24.65
C ILE A 539 -0.90 -15.36 -23.94
N PRO A 540 -2.18 -14.95 -23.89
CA PRO A 540 -3.22 -15.66 -23.13
C PRO A 540 -3.43 -17.10 -23.60
N ARG A 541 -3.27 -17.37 -24.90
CA ARG A 541 -3.48 -18.70 -25.50
C ARG A 541 -2.59 -19.77 -24.88
N SER A 542 -1.34 -19.44 -24.60
CA SER A 542 -0.34 -20.37 -24.03
C SER A 542 -0.01 -20.09 -22.57
N ASN A 543 -0.67 -19.09 -21.95
CA ASN A 543 -0.35 -18.61 -20.60
C ASN A 543 1.16 -18.34 -20.46
N SER A 544 1.77 -17.66 -21.42
CA SER A 544 3.19 -17.44 -21.46
C SER A 544 3.57 -15.97 -21.60
N LEU A 545 4.76 -15.66 -21.09
CA LEU A 545 5.42 -14.37 -21.31
C LEU A 545 6.54 -14.56 -22.31
N ALA A 546 6.57 -13.72 -23.32
CA ALA A 546 7.54 -13.75 -24.38
C ALA A 546 8.17 -12.37 -24.61
N THR A 547 9.45 -12.34 -24.93
CA THR A 547 10.07 -11.16 -25.51
C THR A 547 9.80 -11.17 -27.02
N PHE A 548 9.37 -10.00 -27.52
CA PHE A 548 8.99 -9.84 -28.93
C PHE A 548 9.70 -8.63 -29.55
N LEU A 549 10.27 -8.83 -30.72
CA LEU A 549 10.98 -7.83 -31.52
C LEU A 549 10.20 -7.52 -32.78
N LEU A 550 10.08 -6.23 -33.14
CA LEU A 550 9.49 -5.84 -34.41
C LEU A 550 10.39 -6.22 -35.56
N GLY A 551 9.84 -6.97 -36.51
CA GLY A 551 10.50 -7.33 -37.72
C GLY A 551 10.59 -6.18 -38.74
N GLY A 552 11.58 -6.27 -39.65
CA GLY A 552 11.69 -5.42 -40.81
C GLY A 552 12.15 -3.98 -40.57
N ILE A 553 12.47 -3.58 -39.37
CA ILE A 553 12.87 -2.20 -39.04
C ILE A 553 14.13 -2.16 -38.16
N ASN A 554 14.83 -1.04 -38.21
CA ASN A 554 15.91 -0.67 -37.32
C ASN A 554 15.49 0.56 -36.53
N CYS A 555 15.21 0.37 -35.22
CA CYS A 555 14.76 1.40 -34.33
C CYS A 555 15.88 1.78 -33.33
N PRO A 556 16.11 3.08 -33.05
CA PRO A 556 17.15 3.53 -32.12
C PRO A 556 16.88 3.06 -30.68
N ARG A 557 17.96 2.83 -29.96
CA ARG A 557 17.90 2.39 -28.55
C ARG A 557 17.49 3.55 -27.64
N ALA A 558 16.64 3.27 -26.68
CA ALA A 558 16.29 4.22 -25.63
C ALA A 558 17.35 4.25 -24.52
N THR A 559 17.40 5.35 -23.77
CA THR A 559 18.20 5.48 -22.55
C THR A 559 17.72 4.47 -21.51
N ARG A 560 18.67 3.78 -20.88
CA ARG A 560 18.39 2.84 -19.80
C ARG A 560 19.05 3.34 -18.50
N PRO A 561 18.27 3.55 -17.41
CA PRO A 561 18.83 3.86 -16.13
C PRO A 561 19.61 2.67 -15.55
N ALA A 562 20.57 2.95 -14.66
CA ALA A 562 21.25 1.89 -13.91
C ALA A 562 20.22 1.08 -13.08
N THR A 563 20.22 -0.24 -13.24
CA THR A 563 19.31 -1.14 -12.51
C THR A 563 20.11 -2.31 -11.94
N GLY A 564 20.19 -2.40 -10.61
CA GLY A 564 20.98 -3.43 -9.94
C GLY A 564 22.46 -3.37 -10.35
N ASN A 565 22.99 -4.46 -10.91
CA ASN A 565 24.40 -4.55 -11.36
C ASN A 565 24.63 -4.05 -12.80
N LEU A 566 23.60 -3.58 -13.51
CA LEU A 566 23.72 -3.09 -14.87
C LEU A 566 23.97 -1.56 -14.86
N PRO A 567 25.05 -1.07 -15.50
CA PRO A 567 25.31 0.35 -15.63
C PRO A 567 24.25 1.04 -16.49
N ALA A 568 24.05 2.35 -16.27
CA ALA A 568 23.23 3.16 -17.15
C ALA A 568 23.80 3.11 -18.59
N SER A 569 22.93 3.06 -19.58
CA SER A 569 23.28 3.12 -20.99
C SER A 569 22.66 4.36 -21.61
N GLU A 570 23.45 5.18 -22.28
CA GLU A 570 22.93 6.32 -23.04
C GLU A 570 22.13 5.83 -24.24
N GLY A 571 21.00 6.49 -24.50
CA GLY A 571 20.16 6.23 -25.64
C GLY A 571 20.75 6.80 -26.95
N GLU A 572 20.29 6.29 -28.07
CA GLU A 572 20.55 6.86 -29.40
C GLU A 572 19.60 8.04 -29.65
N GLU A 573 19.95 8.90 -30.59
CA GLU A 573 19.12 10.03 -31.00
C GLU A 573 17.71 9.54 -31.41
N PHE A 574 16.64 10.15 -30.87
CA PHE A 574 15.23 9.77 -31.01
C PHE A 574 14.83 8.41 -30.37
N GLY A 575 15.71 7.71 -29.66
CA GLY A 575 15.39 6.44 -29.01
C GLY A 575 14.34 6.58 -27.91
N ASP A 576 14.49 7.59 -27.05
CA ASP A 576 13.54 7.86 -25.96
C ASP A 576 12.19 8.36 -26.48
N GLU A 577 12.21 9.14 -27.58
CA GLU A 577 10.95 9.56 -28.23
C GLU A 577 10.22 8.37 -28.86
N ALA A 578 10.95 7.44 -29.50
CA ALA A 578 10.38 6.22 -30.04
C ALA A 578 9.77 5.33 -28.94
N LEU A 579 10.47 5.18 -27.81
CA LEU A 579 9.97 4.46 -26.65
C LEU A 579 8.70 5.09 -26.11
N LEU A 580 8.66 6.41 -25.95
CA LEU A 580 7.48 7.13 -25.46
C LEU A 580 6.30 6.98 -26.41
N PHE A 581 6.53 7.13 -27.71
CA PHE A 581 5.52 6.97 -28.75
C PHE A 581 4.85 5.59 -28.70
N VAL A 582 5.67 4.54 -28.54
CA VAL A 582 5.18 3.17 -28.45
C VAL A 582 4.49 2.89 -27.12
N LYS A 583 5.03 3.37 -26.00
CA LYS A 583 4.38 3.24 -24.69
C LYS A 583 2.98 3.83 -24.66
N GLU A 584 2.79 5.03 -25.20
CA GLU A 584 1.48 5.69 -25.23
C GLU A 584 0.45 4.92 -26.04
N ARG A 585 0.89 4.22 -27.10
CA ARG A 585 0.02 3.47 -27.99
C ARG A 585 -0.24 2.03 -27.57
N CYS A 586 0.79 1.36 -27.04
CA CYS A 586 0.76 -0.10 -26.89
C CYS A 586 0.76 -0.58 -25.45
N LEU A 587 1.32 0.19 -24.49
CA LEU A 587 1.50 -0.30 -23.13
C LEU A 587 0.17 -0.75 -22.50
N GLN A 588 0.15 -1.98 -22.03
CA GLN A 588 -1.00 -2.66 -21.43
C GLN A 588 -2.25 -2.72 -22.33
N ARG A 589 -2.09 -2.62 -23.62
CA ARG A 589 -3.19 -2.80 -24.58
C ARG A 589 -3.16 -4.19 -25.20
N GLU A 590 -4.31 -4.60 -25.69
CA GLU A 590 -4.45 -5.81 -26.50
C GLU A 590 -3.92 -5.52 -27.90
N VAL A 591 -3.07 -6.41 -28.39
CA VAL A 591 -2.45 -6.33 -29.70
C VAL A 591 -2.56 -7.68 -30.40
N SER A 592 -2.46 -7.67 -31.71
CA SER A 592 -2.32 -8.91 -32.48
C SER A 592 -0.87 -9.01 -33.00
N ILE A 593 -0.25 -10.16 -32.83
CA ILE A 593 1.10 -10.42 -33.32
C ILE A 593 1.12 -11.51 -34.39
N GLN A 594 2.06 -11.41 -35.29
CA GLN A 594 2.45 -12.48 -36.22
C GLN A 594 3.91 -12.79 -35.95
N VAL A 595 4.22 -14.04 -35.71
CA VAL A 595 5.57 -14.50 -35.44
C VAL A 595 6.17 -15.08 -36.70
N ASP A 596 7.26 -14.51 -37.19
CA ASP A 596 7.96 -15.00 -38.35
C ASP A 596 9.09 -15.96 -37.97
N THR A 597 9.88 -15.60 -36.96
CA THR A 597 11.03 -16.39 -36.49
C THR A 597 11.32 -16.09 -35.03
N HIS A 598 12.37 -16.65 -34.47
CA HIS A 598 12.96 -16.30 -33.20
C HIS A 598 14.47 -16.12 -33.34
N ASP A 599 15.06 -15.31 -32.46
CA ASP A 599 16.51 -15.21 -32.33
C ASP A 599 17.09 -16.38 -31.51
N LYS A 600 18.42 -16.40 -31.35
CA LYS A 600 19.12 -17.44 -30.60
C LYS A 600 18.80 -17.44 -29.10
N ALA A 601 18.36 -16.29 -28.54
CA ALA A 601 17.95 -16.15 -27.15
C ALA A 601 16.49 -16.60 -26.92
N GLY A 602 15.74 -16.95 -27.97
CA GLY A 602 14.33 -17.33 -27.88
C GLY A 602 13.36 -16.16 -27.93
N ASN A 603 13.82 -14.95 -28.30
CA ASN A 603 12.96 -13.83 -28.53
C ASN A 603 12.25 -13.98 -29.87
N PHE A 604 10.94 -13.81 -29.91
CA PHE A 604 10.20 -13.87 -31.17
C PHE A 604 10.39 -12.60 -31.99
N ILE A 605 10.49 -12.75 -33.29
CA ILE A 605 10.63 -11.68 -34.25
C ILE A 605 9.44 -11.74 -35.18
N GLY A 606 8.80 -10.60 -35.43
CA GLY A 606 7.62 -10.54 -36.30
C GLY A 606 6.94 -9.19 -36.32
N TRP A 607 5.64 -9.19 -36.54
CA TRP A 607 4.84 -8.01 -36.75
C TRP A 607 3.81 -7.84 -35.65
N LEU A 608 3.55 -6.59 -35.26
CA LEU A 608 2.60 -6.25 -34.21
C LEU A 608 1.59 -5.23 -34.75
N TRP A 609 0.31 -5.50 -34.50
CA TRP A 609 -0.80 -4.59 -34.83
C TRP A 609 -1.52 -4.13 -33.60
N ILE A 610 -1.77 -2.84 -33.58
CA ILE A 610 -2.69 -2.23 -32.65
C ILE A 610 -3.76 -1.46 -33.43
N ASP A 611 -5.02 -1.64 -33.08
CA ASP A 611 -6.16 -1.05 -33.81
C ASP A 611 -6.07 -1.31 -35.34
N ASN A 612 -5.61 -2.50 -35.75
CA ASN A 612 -5.34 -2.92 -37.13
C ASN A 612 -4.22 -2.16 -37.85
N VAL A 613 -3.44 -1.35 -37.16
CA VAL A 613 -2.29 -0.62 -37.72
C VAL A 613 -1.01 -1.38 -37.40
N ASN A 614 -0.18 -1.62 -38.42
CA ASN A 614 1.14 -2.25 -38.26
C ASN A 614 2.11 -1.26 -37.63
N LEU A 615 2.59 -1.59 -36.43
CA LEU A 615 3.44 -0.71 -35.65
C LEU A 615 4.82 -0.46 -36.30
N SER A 616 5.40 -1.45 -36.99
CA SER A 616 6.66 -1.25 -37.73
C SER A 616 6.49 -0.16 -38.80
N VAL A 617 5.40 -0.20 -39.57
CA VAL A 617 5.08 0.81 -40.58
C VAL A 617 4.87 2.20 -39.97
N GLU A 618 4.16 2.27 -38.83
CA GLU A 618 3.92 3.54 -38.13
C GLU A 618 5.21 4.17 -37.58
N LEU A 619 6.12 3.37 -37.05
CA LEU A 619 7.43 3.86 -36.58
C LEU A 619 8.27 4.43 -37.70
N VAL A 620 8.28 3.75 -38.85
CA VAL A 620 8.99 4.23 -40.07
C VAL A 620 8.35 5.50 -40.60
N LYS A 621 7.00 5.55 -40.71
CA LYS A 621 6.25 6.70 -41.19
C LYS A 621 6.48 7.96 -40.36
N HIS A 622 6.65 7.81 -39.03
CA HIS A 622 6.94 8.93 -38.14
C HIS A 622 8.45 9.25 -38.06
N GLY A 623 9.31 8.59 -38.80
CA GLY A 623 10.73 8.83 -38.84
C GLY A 623 11.50 8.36 -37.60
N PHE A 624 10.90 7.49 -36.78
CA PHE A 624 11.59 6.88 -35.63
C PHE A 624 12.48 5.71 -36.04
N ALA A 625 12.10 4.96 -37.03
CA ALA A 625 12.82 3.78 -37.50
C ALA A 625 13.16 3.88 -39.02
N SER A 626 14.20 3.16 -39.45
CA SER A 626 14.49 2.91 -40.85
C SER A 626 14.12 1.49 -41.24
N VAL A 627 13.93 1.27 -42.54
CA VAL A 627 13.68 -0.09 -43.04
C VAL A 627 14.98 -0.89 -42.97
N HIS A 628 14.88 -2.10 -42.40
CA HIS A 628 15.96 -3.07 -42.34
C HIS A 628 15.91 -4.00 -43.59
N PHE A 629 17.05 -4.57 -44.04
CA PHE A 629 17.07 -5.44 -45.21
C PHE A 629 16.11 -6.64 -45.16
N THR A 630 15.76 -7.12 -43.92
CA THR A 630 14.75 -8.16 -43.77
C THR A 630 13.34 -7.64 -44.05
N GLY A 631 13.09 -6.34 -43.89
CA GLY A 631 11.83 -5.68 -44.22
C GLY A 631 11.59 -5.62 -45.71
N GLU A 632 12.67 -5.43 -46.52
CA GLU A 632 12.61 -5.40 -47.98
C GLU A 632 12.21 -6.76 -48.60
N LYS A 633 12.45 -7.85 -47.87
CA LYS A 633 12.08 -9.22 -48.27
C LYS A 633 10.73 -9.68 -47.70
N SER A 634 10.07 -8.85 -46.90
CA SER A 634 8.81 -9.18 -46.24
C SER A 634 7.60 -8.88 -47.11
N SER A 635 6.45 -9.46 -46.79
CA SER A 635 5.15 -9.13 -47.39
C SER A 635 4.74 -7.67 -47.16
N TYR A 636 5.42 -6.94 -46.29
CA TYR A 636 5.14 -5.53 -45.95
C TYR A 636 6.16 -4.55 -46.57
N ALA A 637 7.06 -5.02 -47.43
CA ALA A 637 8.13 -4.23 -48.06
C ALA A 637 7.61 -2.93 -48.72
N SER A 638 6.55 -3.02 -49.51
CA SER A 638 5.94 -1.86 -50.16
C SER A 638 5.43 -0.81 -49.18
N GLN A 639 4.78 -1.25 -48.08
CA GLN A 639 4.24 -0.35 -47.06
C GLN A 639 5.37 0.32 -46.26
N LEU A 640 6.41 -0.44 -45.93
CA LEU A 640 7.59 0.06 -45.23
C LEU A 640 8.35 1.10 -46.05
N LYS A 641 8.59 0.79 -47.32
CA LYS A 641 9.31 1.68 -48.26
C LYS A 641 8.51 2.99 -48.48
N GLY A 642 7.21 2.89 -48.76
CA GLY A 642 6.35 4.08 -48.90
C GLY A 642 6.28 4.94 -47.63
N ALA A 643 6.30 4.30 -46.44
CA ALA A 643 6.35 5.00 -45.16
C ALA A 643 7.71 5.70 -44.97
N GLU A 644 8.81 5.06 -45.31
CA GLU A 644 10.16 5.64 -45.23
C GLU A 644 10.34 6.80 -46.20
N ASP A 645 9.92 6.66 -47.48
CA ASP A 645 9.98 7.73 -48.45
C ASP A 645 9.13 8.94 -48.03
N SER A 646 7.96 8.71 -47.43
CA SER A 646 7.14 9.77 -46.83
C SER A 646 7.83 10.45 -45.67
N ALA A 647 8.53 9.71 -44.79
CA ALA A 647 9.27 10.28 -43.64
C ALA A 647 10.51 11.07 -44.13
N LYS A 648 11.21 10.62 -45.18
CA LYS A 648 12.34 11.30 -45.79
C LYS A 648 11.91 12.62 -46.44
N SER A 649 10.84 12.61 -47.23
CA SER A 649 10.30 13.81 -47.88
C SER A 649 9.84 14.88 -46.89
N GLN A 650 9.30 14.45 -45.76
CA GLN A 650 8.90 15.35 -44.68
C GLN A 650 10.04 15.70 -43.73
N LYS A 651 11.24 15.16 -43.94
CA LYS A 651 12.43 15.36 -43.05
C LYS A 651 12.13 15.11 -41.58
N LEU A 652 11.39 14.06 -41.26
CA LEU A 652 10.96 13.75 -39.90
C LEU A 652 12.12 13.10 -39.12
N ARG A 653 12.36 13.63 -37.90
CA ARG A 653 13.26 13.08 -36.86
C ARG A 653 14.61 12.60 -37.44
N ARG A 654 14.85 11.27 -37.52
CA ARG A 654 16.14 10.72 -38.01
C ARG A 654 16.45 11.17 -39.46
N TRP A 655 15.44 11.59 -40.22
CA TRP A 655 15.57 12.10 -41.58
C TRP A 655 15.70 13.63 -41.64
N LYS A 656 15.84 14.31 -40.51
CA LYS A 656 15.92 15.80 -40.41
C LYS A 656 17.00 16.40 -41.32
N ASN A 657 18.13 15.71 -41.47
CA ASN A 657 19.27 16.14 -42.31
C ASN A 657 19.35 15.35 -43.63
N PHE A 658 18.26 14.67 -44.01
CA PHE A 658 18.23 13.94 -45.27
C PHE A 658 18.20 14.92 -46.45
N VAL A 659 19.22 14.80 -47.32
CA VAL A 659 19.30 15.52 -48.61
C VAL A 659 19.01 14.45 -49.68
N GLU A 660 18.00 14.72 -50.50
CA GLU A 660 17.68 13.88 -51.66
C GLU A 660 18.81 14.10 -52.65
N GLU A 661 19.69 13.14 -52.83
CA GLU A 661 20.69 13.14 -53.91
C GLU A 661 19.94 12.90 -55.22
N GLU A 662 19.79 13.94 -56.06
CA GLU A 662 19.47 13.77 -57.44
C GLU A 662 20.54 12.86 -58.07
N PRO A 663 20.20 11.98 -59.05
CA PRO A 663 21.15 11.08 -59.68
C PRO A 663 22.08 11.91 -60.59
N GLN A 664 23.19 12.39 -60.05
CA GLN A 664 24.28 12.94 -60.82
C GLN A 664 25.22 11.82 -61.21
N GLU A 665 25.49 11.79 -62.50
CA GLU A 665 26.51 10.96 -63.15
C GLU A 665 27.87 11.12 -62.46
N LYS A 666 28.53 10.01 -62.31
CA LYS A 666 29.86 9.85 -61.71
C LYS A 666 30.87 10.84 -62.26
N HIS A 667 31.27 11.83 -61.44
CA HIS A 667 32.62 12.35 -61.48
C HIS A 667 33.26 12.01 -60.14
N VAL A 668 34.24 11.12 -60.22
CA VAL A 668 35.13 10.71 -59.16
C VAL A 668 36.04 11.87 -58.87
N GLU A 669 35.89 12.54 -57.72
CA GLU A 669 36.96 13.22 -57.01
C GLU A 669 37.15 12.64 -55.64
N ASP A 670 38.34 12.15 -55.48
CA ASP A 670 38.93 11.34 -54.45
C ASP A 670 39.21 12.18 -53.19
N ASP A 671 38.33 12.17 -52.19
CA ASP A 671 38.58 12.73 -50.86
C ASP A 671 38.57 11.69 -49.73
N ASN A 672 38.84 10.45 -50.04
CA ASN A 672 39.18 9.38 -49.12
C ASN A 672 40.69 9.22 -48.99
N LYS A 673 41.33 10.21 -48.36
CA LYS A 673 42.69 9.91 -47.82
C LYS A 673 42.49 9.26 -46.45
N PRO A 674 42.82 7.96 -46.27
CA PRO A 674 42.90 7.35 -44.98
C PRO A 674 43.93 8.10 -44.15
N VAL A 675 43.59 8.53 -42.98
CA VAL A 675 44.56 9.02 -42.01
C VAL A 675 45.40 7.81 -41.64
N ASN A 676 46.61 7.78 -42.12
CA ASN A 676 47.57 6.71 -41.91
C ASN A 676 47.69 6.47 -40.38
N ARG A 677 47.33 5.24 -39.93
CA ARG A 677 47.60 4.73 -38.60
C ARG A 677 49.09 4.95 -38.34
N LYS A 678 49.41 5.68 -37.26
CA LYS A 678 50.80 5.92 -36.86
C LYS A 678 51.30 4.65 -36.21
N ILE A 679 52.05 3.85 -36.92
CA ILE A 679 52.62 2.59 -36.45
C ILE A 679 54.01 2.88 -35.86
N ASN A 680 54.19 2.62 -34.62
CA ASN A 680 55.48 2.68 -33.94
C ASN A 680 55.56 1.56 -32.90
N TYR A 681 56.05 0.40 -33.31
CA TYR A 681 56.15 -0.76 -32.43
C TYR A 681 57.29 -0.58 -31.43
N GLU A 682 56.92 -0.54 -30.14
CA GLU A 682 57.88 -0.57 -29.01
C GLU A 682 57.98 -2.01 -28.49
N GLU A 683 59.20 -2.45 -28.24
CA GLU A 683 59.47 -3.74 -27.65
C GLU A 683 59.23 -3.70 -26.14
N VAL A 684 58.27 -4.52 -25.67
CA VAL A 684 57.84 -4.49 -24.27
C VAL A 684 57.64 -5.92 -23.72
N MET A 685 57.64 -6.02 -22.41
CA MET A 685 57.28 -7.23 -21.70
C MET A 685 56.03 -6.95 -20.90
N VAL A 686 54.99 -7.80 -21.02
CA VAL A 686 53.78 -7.70 -20.21
C VAL A 686 54.07 -8.25 -18.83
N THR A 687 53.90 -7.45 -17.79
CA THR A 687 54.22 -7.81 -16.40
C THR A 687 52.99 -8.20 -15.60
N GLU A 688 51.82 -7.65 -15.92
CA GLU A 688 50.58 -7.95 -15.24
C GLU A 688 49.39 -7.75 -16.18
N VAL A 689 48.39 -8.64 -16.06
CA VAL A 689 47.08 -8.52 -16.73
C VAL A 689 46.03 -8.48 -15.66
N THR A 690 45.30 -7.38 -15.54
CA THR A 690 44.30 -7.16 -14.51
C THR A 690 42.97 -7.88 -14.85
N ASN A 691 42.15 -8.14 -13.83
CA ASN A 691 40.80 -8.72 -14.00
C ASN A 691 39.80 -7.76 -14.68
N GLU A 692 40.21 -6.51 -14.89
CA GLU A 692 39.40 -5.48 -15.57
C GLU A 692 39.75 -5.38 -17.07
N GLY A 693 40.74 -6.15 -17.54
CA GLY A 693 41.17 -6.16 -18.96
C GLY A 693 42.13 -5.04 -19.29
N THR A 694 42.76 -4.41 -18.32
CA THR A 694 43.96 -3.56 -18.52
C THR A 694 45.22 -4.40 -18.29
N PHE A 695 46.33 -3.95 -18.82
CA PHE A 695 47.60 -4.66 -18.70
C PHE A 695 48.74 -3.70 -18.48
N PHE A 696 49.74 -4.17 -17.74
CA PHE A 696 50.95 -3.40 -17.46
C PHE A 696 52.10 -3.94 -18.29
N VAL A 697 52.93 -3.04 -18.79
CA VAL A 697 54.10 -3.39 -19.58
C VAL A 697 55.36 -2.63 -19.09
N GLN A 698 56.46 -3.33 -19.14
CA GLN A 698 57.80 -2.74 -19.04
C GLN A 698 58.46 -2.66 -20.44
N ARG A 699 59.17 -1.58 -20.72
CA ARG A 699 59.98 -1.49 -21.94
C ARG A 699 61.20 -2.37 -21.79
N VAL A 700 61.46 -3.22 -22.75
CA VAL A 700 62.66 -4.09 -22.73
C VAL A 700 63.93 -3.31 -22.59
N ALA A 701 64.05 -2.15 -23.21
CA ALA A 701 65.23 -1.25 -23.09
C ALA A 701 65.44 -0.70 -21.67
N GLU A 702 64.41 -0.66 -20.79
CA GLU A 702 64.48 -0.20 -19.40
C GLU A 702 64.62 -1.37 -18.41
N GLY A 703 64.52 -2.62 -18.86
CA GLY A 703 64.63 -3.82 -18.03
C GLY A 703 65.87 -3.91 -17.15
N PRO A 704 67.07 -3.75 -17.75
CA PRO A 704 68.30 -3.80 -16.95
C PRO A 704 68.41 -2.73 -15.88
N LYS A 705 67.78 -1.57 -16.07
CA LYS A 705 67.71 -0.48 -15.07
C LYS A 705 66.75 -0.82 -13.95
N ALA A 706 65.64 -1.42 -14.25
CA ALA A 706 64.65 -1.89 -13.27
C ALA A 706 65.21 -3.00 -12.39
N GLU A 707 65.88 -4.00 -12.99
CA GLU A 707 66.53 -5.09 -12.27
C GLU A 707 67.68 -4.59 -11.36
N ALA A 708 68.49 -3.65 -11.83
CA ALA A 708 69.54 -3.06 -11.03
C ALA A 708 69.02 -2.23 -9.84
N LEU A 709 67.87 -1.55 -10.03
CA LEU A 709 67.26 -0.78 -8.94
C LEU A 709 66.68 -1.74 -7.88
N ILE A 710 65.99 -2.79 -8.30
CA ILE A 710 65.41 -3.80 -7.40
C ILE A 710 66.55 -4.54 -6.63
N ALA A 711 67.61 -4.99 -7.32
CA ALA A 711 68.74 -5.64 -6.67
C ALA A 711 69.40 -4.75 -5.61
N LYS A 712 69.57 -3.47 -5.86
CA LYS A 712 70.09 -2.50 -4.88
C LYS A 712 69.12 -2.31 -3.71
N LEU A 713 67.81 -2.25 -3.95
CA LEU A 713 66.80 -2.13 -2.90
C LEU A 713 66.84 -3.37 -1.98
N GLN A 714 67.00 -4.57 -2.53
CA GLN A 714 67.14 -5.80 -1.77
C GLN A 714 68.38 -5.74 -0.88
N GLN A 715 69.55 -5.39 -1.46
CA GLN A 715 70.81 -5.27 -0.69
C GLN A 715 70.69 -4.25 0.42
N GLU A 716 70.02 -3.13 0.23
CA GLU A 716 69.77 -2.11 1.26
C GLU A 716 68.95 -2.66 2.41
N PHE A 717 67.86 -3.40 2.13
CA PHE A 717 67.03 -3.97 3.16
C PHE A 717 67.57 -5.27 3.78
N GLU A 718 68.48 -5.97 3.12
CA GLU A 718 69.26 -7.04 3.72
C GLU A 718 70.31 -6.47 4.72
N ALA A 719 70.95 -5.35 4.36
CA ALA A 719 71.92 -4.69 5.22
C ALA A 719 71.28 -3.95 6.41
N ASN A 720 70.14 -3.33 6.17
CA ASN A 720 69.38 -2.54 7.13
C ASN A 720 67.92 -3.01 7.20
N PRO A 721 67.62 -4.16 7.86
CA PRO A 721 66.27 -4.70 7.89
C PRO A 721 65.29 -3.72 8.54
N PRO A 722 64.15 -3.39 7.90
CA PRO A 722 63.17 -2.47 8.47
C PRO A 722 62.50 -3.12 9.68
N LEU A 723 62.27 -2.33 10.75
CA LEU A 723 61.53 -2.79 11.91
C LEU A 723 60.05 -2.94 11.57
N PRO A 724 59.46 -4.15 11.75
CA PRO A 724 58.05 -4.40 11.47
C PRO A 724 57.14 -3.40 12.21
N GLY A 725 56.24 -2.71 11.49
CA GLY A 725 55.29 -1.78 12.07
C GLY A 725 55.81 -0.37 12.38
N ALA A 726 57.09 -0.07 12.10
CA ALA A 726 57.65 1.26 12.29
C ALA A 726 57.13 2.29 11.26
N TYR A 727 56.66 1.81 10.11
CA TYR A 727 56.10 2.66 9.04
C TYR A 727 54.55 2.69 9.15
N ASN A 728 53.97 3.89 9.15
CA ASN A 728 52.56 4.11 9.19
C ASN A 728 52.05 4.54 7.81
N PRO A 729 51.52 3.62 6.97
CA PRO A 729 51.16 3.92 5.59
C PRO A 729 49.95 4.81 5.49
N LYS A 730 49.96 5.79 4.59
CA LYS A 730 48.83 6.62 4.21
C LYS A 730 48.50 6.39 2.74
N ARG A 731 47.19 6.57 2.39
CA ARG A 731 46.77 6.49 1.01
C ARG A 731 47.55 7.46 0.10
N GLY A 732 48.12 6.91 -0.96
CA GLY A 732 48.93 7.66 -1.93
C GLY A 732 50.44 7.65 -1.66
N ASP A 733 50.89 7.15 -0.51
CA ASP A 733 52.32 7.06 -0.21
C ASP A 733 53.01 6.05 -1.12
N ILE A 734 54.25 6.37 -1.51
CA ILE A 734 55.15 5.40 -2.16
C ILE A 734 56.06 4.84 -1.06
N CYS A 735 56.06 3.51 -0.94
CA CYS A 735 56.76 2.77 0.12
C CYS A 735 57.50 1.55 -0.47
N ALA A 736 58.24 0.88 0.35
CA ALA A 736 58.70 -0.46 0.06
C ALA A 736 57.69 -1.48 0.66
N ALA A 737 57.32 -2.48 -0.12
CA ALA A 737 56.38 -3.53 0.29
C ALA A 737 57.04 -4.89 0.03
N GLN A 738 56.90 -5.79 1.00
CA GLN A 738 57.45 -7.13 0.92
C GLN A 738 56.42 -8.04 0.21
N PHE A 739 56.78 -8.56 -0.99
CA PHE A 739 55.89 -9.38 -1.77
C PHE A 739 55.71 -10.78 -1.14
N SER A 740 54.51 -11.25 -1.02
CA SER A 740 54.18 -12.52 -0.30
C SER A 740 54.74 -13.78 -0.93
N VAL A 741 55.01 -13.76 -2.23
CA VAL A 741 55.44 -14.97 -2.98
C VAL A 741 56.92 -15.29 -2.80
N ASP A 742 57.77 -14.27 -2.84
CA ASP A 742 59.22 -14.42 -2.78
C ASP A 742 59.86 -13.73 -1.56
N ASN A 743 59.04 -13.00 -0.75
CA ASN A 743 59.47 -12.21 0.41
C ASN A 743 60.51 -11.11 0.09
N ALA A 744 60.61 -10.72 -1.18
CA ALA A 744 61.47 -9.65 -1.61
C ALA A 744 60.79 -8.28 -1.51
N TRP A 745 61.61 -7.21 -1.40
CA TRP A 745 61.14 -5.84 -1.24
C TRP A 745 61.03 -5.14 -2.57
N TYR A 746 59.84 -4.59 -2.86
CA TYR A 746 59.53 -3.87 -4.10
C TYR A 746 58.98 -2.49 -3.82
N ARG A 747 59.11 -1.57 -4.75
CA ARG A 747 58.47 -0.26 -4.71
C ARG A 747 56.98 -0.43 -4.89
N ALA A 748 56.20 0.14 -3.99
CA ALA A 748 54.76 0.06 -4.05
C ALA A 748 54.09 1.38 -3.66
N LYS A 749 52.89 1.61 -4.21
CA LYS A 749 52.04 2.73 -3.83
C LYS A 749 50.86 2.23 -2.99
N VAL A 750 50.58 2.87 -1.88
CA VAL A 750 49.45 2.55 -1.01
C VAL A 750 48.16 3.08 -1.60
N GLU A 751 47.24 2.19 -1.97
CA GLU A 751 45.90 2.55 -2.52
C GLU A 751 44.87 2.74 -1.41
N LYS A 752 44.84 1.84 -0.41
CA LYS A 752 43.89 1.87 0.70
C LYS A 752 44.50 1.25 1.95
N VAL A 753 44.13 1.80 3.10
CA VAL A 753 44.50 1.23 4.40
C VAL A 753 43.23 1.00 5.19
N ALA A 754 42.98 -0.24 5.65
CA ALA A 754 41.83 -0.60 6.46
C ALA A 754 42.17 -1.79 7.38
N SER A 755 41.71 -1.72 8.62
CA SER A 755 41.77 -2.86 9.59
C SER A 755 43.18 -3.48 9.73
N GLY A 756 44.24 -2.69 9.76
CA GLY A 756 45.64 -3.18 9.92
C GLY A 756 46.24 -3.80 8.67
N LYS A 757 45.53 -3.77 7.53
CA LYS A 757 46.02 -4.19 6.21
C LYS A 757 46.08 -2.98 5.27
N ALA A 758 47.08 -2.95 4.39
CA ALA A 758 47.19 -1.99 3.31
C ALA A 758 47.10 -2.70 1.97
N GLN A 759 46.27 -2.18 1.07
CA GLN A 759 46.26 -2.59 -0.32
C GLN A 759 47.33 -1.75 -1.04
N VAL A 760 48.26 -2.43 -1.64
CA VAL A 760 49.40 -1.84 -2.32
C VAL A 760 49.41 -2.24 -3.80
N HIS A 761 49.95 -1.31 -4.60
CA HIS A 761 50.15 -1.50 -6.04
C HIS A 761 51.67 -1.41 -6.29
N TYR A 762 52.26 -2.49 -6.76
CA TYR A 762 53.69 -2.54 -7.11
C TYR A 762 53.93 -1.78 -8.42
N ILE A 763 54.58 -0.58 -8.29
CA ILE A 763 54.64 0.40 -9.38
C ILE A 763 55.53 -0.05 -10.56
N ASP A 764 56.46 -1.00 -10.33
CA ASP A 764 57.35 -1.50 -11.34
C ASP A 764 56.84 -2.72 -12.10
N TYR A 765 55.85 -3.40 -11.57
CA TYR A 765 55.25 -4.60 -12.18
C TYR A 765 53.75 -4.47 -12.51
N GLY A 766 53.00 -3.66 -11.74
CA GLY A 766 51.59 -3.41 -11.97
C GLY A 766 50.63 -4.28 -11.11
N ASN A 767 51.13 -5.34 -10.47
CA ASN A 767 50.31 -6.20 -9.61
C ASN A 767 49.90 -5.54 -8.29
N ARG A 768 48.79 -6.01 -7.73
CA ARG A 768 48.22 -5.49 -6.48
C ARG A 768 48.12 -6.56 -5.43
N GLU A 769 48.38 -6.22 -4.18
CA GLU A 769 48.31 -7.12 -3.06
C GLU A 769 47.78 -6.44 -1.80
N ALA A 770 47.10 -7.20 -0.92
CA ALA A 770 46.65 -6.75 0.40
C ALA A 770 47.56 -7.30 1.51
N LEU A 771 48.48 -6.48 1.99
CA LEU A 771 49.48 -6.87 3.00
C LEU A 771 49.14 -6.35 4.41
N PRO A 772 49.57 -7.06 5.47
CA PRO A 772 49.64 -6.46 6.80
C PRO A 772 50.56 -5.23 6.78
N THR A 773 50.22 -4.19 7.52
CA THR A 773 51.06 -2.95 7.60
C THR A 773 52.46 -3.22 8.13
N THR A 774 52.72 -4.36 8.78
CA THR A 774 54.00 -4.83 9.24
C THR A 774 54.97 -5.23 8.11
N HIS A 775 54.46 -5.51 6.91
CA HIS A 775 55.20 -5.86 5.71
C HIS A 775 55.48 -4.64 4.80
N LEU A 776 55.28 -3.44 5.34
CA LEU A 776 55.57 -2.18 4.66
C LEU A 776 56.67 -1.41 5.37
N ALA A 777 57.53 -0.78 4.59
CA ALA A 777 58.63 0.04 5.10
C ALA A 777 58.72 1.38 4.34
N SER A 778 59.34 2.35 4.97
CA SER A 778 59.66 3.63 4.28
C SER A 778 60.65 3.37 3.15
N LEU A 779 60.32 3.85 1.96
CA LEU A 779 61.22 3.78 0.81
C LEU A 779 62.33 4.80 0.97
N PRO A 780 63.63 4.40 0.95
CA PRO A 780 64.72 5.37 1.02
C PRO A 780 64.70 6.33 -0.18
N ALA A 781 65.06 7.58 0.05
CA ALA A 781 64.93 8.67 -0.96
C ALA A 781 65.66 8.40 -2.29
N ALA A 782 66.76 7.63 -2.24
CA ALA A 782 67.54 7.24 -3.42
C ALA A 782 66.70 6.41 -4.43
N TYR A 783 65.69 5.66 -3.95
CA TYR A 783 64.83 4.78 -4.79
C TYR A 783 63.51 5.41 -5.19
N SER A 784 63.20 6.62 -4.71
CA SER A 784 61.98 7.33 -5.03
C SER A 784 62.09 8.26 -6.26
N THR A 785 63.29 8.48 -6.80
CA THR A 785 63.58 9.45 -7.87
C THR A 785 63.24 8.92 -9.27
N ASP A 786 63.33 7.62 -9.47
CA ASP A 786 63.01 7.01 -10.77
C ASP A 786 61.48 6.87 -10.93
N SER A 787 60.98 7.17 -12.15
CA SER A 787 59.59 6.93 -12.50
C SER A 787 59.26 5.44 -12.40
N ALA A 788 57.98 5.10 -12.30
CA ALA A 788 57.50 3.72 -12.36
C ALA A 788 57.93 3.08 -13.69
N PHE A 789 58.41 1.85 -13.63
CA PHE A 789 58.82 1.11 -14.84
C PHE A 789 57.66 0.43 -15.55
N ALA A 790 56.59 0.09 -14.80
CA ALA A 790 55.40 -0.44 -15.43
C ALA A 790 54.42 0.69 -15.83
N THR A 791 53.93 0.59 -17.05
CA THR A 791 52.93 1.53 -17.60
C THR A 791 51.65 0.77 -17.91
N GLU A 792 50.50 1.30 -17.44
CA GLU A 792 49.17 0.70 -17.68
C GLU A 792 48.62 1.06 -19.04
N TYR A 793 48.07 0.06 -19.73
CA TYR A 793 47.39 0.21 -21.02
C TYR A 793 46.07 -0.52 -21.00
N SER A 794 45.11 -0.10 -21.85
CA SER A 794 43.85 -0.77 -22.10
C SER A 794 43.84 -1.42 -23.48
N LEU A 795 42.98 -2.39 -23.67
CA LEU A 795 42.76 -3.01 -24.99
C LEU A 795 41.99 -2.06 -25.92
N PRO A 796 42.44 -1.85 -27.18
CA PRO A 796 41.79 -0.94 -28.10
C PRO A 796 40.50 -1.57 -28.68
N TYR A 797 39.43 -0.83 -28.71
CA TYR A 797 38.17 -1.15 -29.35
C TYR A 797 37.46 -2.43 -28.90
N VAL A 798 37.86 -3.04 -27.78
CA VAL A 798 37.27 -4.29 -27.29
C VAL A 798 36.84 -4.20 -25.83
N ALA A 799 35.97 -5.12 -25.44
CA ALA A 799 35.56 -5.33 -24.06
C ALA A 799 35.61 -6.82 -23.72
N LEU A 800 35.83 -7.11 -22.45
CA LEU A 800 35.73 -8.46 -21.91
C LEU A 800 34.27 -8.95 -21.94
N PRO A 801 34.03 -10.26 -22.07
CA PRO A 801 32.72 -10.85 -21.88
C PRO A 801 32.15 -10.52 -20.49
N LYS A 802 30.82 -10.45 -20.36
CA LYS A 802 30.14 -10.24 -19.06
C LYS A 802 29.99 -11.54 -18.28
N ASP A 803 29.99 -12.66 -18.99
CA ASP A 803 29.97 -13.98 -18.36
C ASP A 803 31.33 -14.26 -17.72
N GLU A 804 31.33 -14.66 -16.43
CA GLU A 804 32.56 -14.79 -15.68
C GLU A 804 33.45 -15.94 -16.17
N GLU A 805 32.86 -17.04 -16.69
CA GLU A 805 33.60 -18.17 -17.23
C GLU A 805 34.37 -17.78 -18.52
N PHE A 806 33.67 -17.12 -19.46
CA PHE A 806 34.31 -16.64 -20.69
C PHE A 806 35.28 -15.49 -20.42
N LYS A 807 35.00 -14.66 -19.40
CA LYS A 807 35.92 -13.59 -18.99
C LYS A 807 37.23 -14.15 -18.42
N GLU A 808 37.14 -15.14 -17.53
CA GLU A 808 38.32 -15.84 -16.99
C GLU A 808 39.10 -16.54 -18.11
N MET A 809 38.40 -17.17 -19.04
CA MET A 809 38.98 -17.80 -20.23
C MET A 809 39.71 -16.77 -21.08
N ALA A 810 39.09 -15.63 -21.42
CA ALA A 810 39.70 -14.57 -22.21
C ALA A 810 40.97 -14.02 -21.54
N LEU A 811 40.92 -13.76 -20.25
CA LEU A 811 42.07 -13.29 -19.48
C LEU A 811 43.18 -14.33 -19.39
N LYS A 812 42.84 -15.62 -19.29
CA LYS A 812 43.81 -16.71 -19.29
C LYS A 812 44.52 -16.78 -20.63
N TYR A 813 43.78 -16.83 -21.73
CA TYR A 813 44.39 -16.87 -23.08
C TYR A 813 45.23 -15.63 -23.35
N PHE A 814 44.80 -14.46 -22.91
CA PHE A 814 45.57 -13.22 -23.04
C PHE A 814 46.87 -13.27 -22.26
N ARG A 815 46.85 -13.82 -21.03
CA ARG A 815 48.08 -14.05 -20.22
C ARG A 815 49.00 -15.07 -20.92
N ASP A 816 48.44 -16.17 -21.39
CA ASP A 816 49.24 -17.22 -22.07
C ASP A 816 49.91 -16.68 -23.33
N ASP A 817 49.18 -15.90 -24.13
CA ASP A 817 49.70 -15.29 -25.36
C ASP A 817 50.73 -14.18 -25.13
N THR A 818 50.64 -13.49 -24.00
CA THR A 818 51.57 -12.41 -23.64
C THR A 818 52.78 -12.88 -22.80
N ASN A 819 52.68 -14.10 -22.20
CA ASN A 819 53.75 -14.66 -21.38
C ASN A 819 54.88 -15.35 -22.23
N VAL A 820 54.87 -15.14 -23.53
CA VAL A 820 55.85 -15.74 -24.46
C VAL A 820 57.17 -14.96 -24.47
N GLY A 821 57.33 -13.95 -23.59
CA GLY A 821 58.55 -13.11 -23.51
C GLY A 821 58.29 -11.70 -24.09
N GLN A 822 59.06 -11.34 -25.12
CA GLN A 822 58.94 -9.99 -25.72
C GLN A 822 57.77 -9.90 -26.66
N VAL A 823 56.99 -8.81 -26.57
CA VAL A 823 55.90 -8.46 -27.49
C VAL A 823 56.09 -7.04 -28.02
N TYR A 824 55.41 -6.72 -29.11
CA TYR A 824 55.51 -5.40 -29.75
C TYR A 824 54.21 -4.61 -29.54
N LEU A 825 54.33 -3.44 -28.87
CA LEU A 825 53.23 -2.58 -28.49
C LEU A 825 53.11 -1.39 -29.46
N ASN A 826 51.87 -1.10 -29.96
CA ASN A 826 51.60 0.14 -30.64
C ASN A 826 50.48 0.93 -29.93
N VAL A 827 50.65 2.19 -29.61
CA VAL A 827 49.64 3.02 -28.96
C VAL A 827 48.66 3.51 -30.00
N GLU A 828 47.42 3.05 -29.90
CA GLU A 828 46.35 3.34 -30.88
C GLU A 828 45.59 4.63 -30.52
N SER A 829 45.36 4.89 -29.24
CA SER A 829 44.67 6.10 -28.80
C SER A 829 45.06 6.51 -27.39
N ARG A 830 44.89 7.81 -27.07
CA ARG A 830 45.06 8.36 -25.73
C ARG A 830 43.82 9.15 -25.36
N ALA A 831 43.11 8.74 -24.30
CA ALA A 831 41.97 9.45 -23.75
C ALA A 831 42.37 10.18 -22.46
N LEU A 832 41.84 11.37 -22.21
CA LEU A 832 42.09 12.10 -20.99
C LEU A 832 41.47 11.34 -19.81
N GLY A 833 42.26 10.96 -18.81
CA GLY A 833 41.79 10.33 -17.57
C GLY A 833 41.59 8.79 -17.60
N ALA A 834 41.98 8.14 -18.73
CA ALA A 834 41.99 6.68 -18.85
C ALA A 834 43.35 6.17 -19.34
N PRO A 835 43.71 4.87 -19.06
CA PRO A 835 44.93 4.30 -19.63
C PRO A 835 44.91 4.36 -21.15
N PRO A 836 46.07 4.67 -21.82
CA PRO A 836 46.15 4.65 -23.27
C PRO A 836 45.77 3.28 -23.83
N ALA A 837 45.05 3.27 -24.94
CA ALA A 837 44.74 2.01 -25.61
C ALA A 837 45.86 1.60 -26.56
N ALA A 838 46.30 0.32 -26.46
CA ALA A 838 47.43 -0.17 -27.25
C ALA A 838 47.17 -1.60 -27.78
N SER A 839 47.54 -1.83 -29.06
CA SER A 839 47.60 -3.17 -29.66
C SER A 839 48.89 -3.88 -29.31
N LEU A 840 48.85 -5.19 -29.23
CA LEU A 840 49.98 -6.06 -28.91
C LEU A 840 50.19 -7.07 -30.03
N HIS A 841 51.43 -7.21 -30.47
CA HIS A 841 51.82 -8.08 -31.57
C HIS A 841 52.94 -9.03 -31.16
N LYS A 842 52.95 -10.26 -31.65
CA LYS A 842 54.01 -11.26 -31.40
C LYS A 842 55.24 -11.01 -32.22
N ASP A 843 55.16 -10.21 -33.28
CA ASP A 843 56.25 -9.94 -34.22
C ASP A 843 56.38 -8.44 -34.49
N GLN A 844 57.60 -8.00 -34.82
CA GLN A 844 57.92 -6.61 -35.13
C GLN A 844 57.25 -6.09 -36.39
N SER A 845 56.84 -6.99 -37.28
CA SER A 845 56.18 -6.62 -38.54
C SER A 845 54.69 -6.30 -38.31
N GLY A 846 54.14 -6.63 -37.11
CA GLY A 846 52.74 -6.37 -36.70
C GLY A 846 51.75 -7.29 -37.44
N THR A 847 52.20 -8.42 -37.95
CA THR A 847 51.34 -9.37 -38.66
C THR A 847 50.52 -10.24 -37.74
N THR A 848 51.00 -10.48 -36.51
CA THR A 848 50.35 -11.34 -35.53
C THR A 848 49.80 -10.53 -34.35
N ASP A 849 48.65 -9.91 -34.54
CA ASP A 849 47.95 -9.17 -33.49
C ASP A 849 47.32 -10.14 -32.51
N ILE A 850 47.71 -10.07 -31.24
CA ILE A 850 47.22 -10.91 -30.15
C ILE A 850 45.76 -10.66 -29.88
N ILE A 851 45.35 -9.38 -29.88
CA ILE A 851 43.95 -9.00 -29.58
C ILE A 851 43.04 -9.49 -30.72
N ARG A 852 43.46 -9.34 -31.98
CA ARG A 852 42.74 -9.90 -33.13
C ARG A 852 42.58 -11.41 -33.01
N GLY A 853 43.63 -12.10 -32.57
CA GLY A 853 43.57 -13.54 -32.34
C GLY A 853 42.48 -13.93 -31.34
N LEU A 854 42.43 -13.25 -30.20
CA LEU A 854 41.42 -13.47 -29.17
C LEU A 854 40.00 -13.14 -29.66
N ILE A 855 39.84 -12.13 -30.50
CA ILE A 855 38.54 -11.81 -31.13
C ILE A 855 38.13 -12.92 -32.09
N ALA A 856 39.05 -13.42 -32.91
CA ALA A 856 38.80 -14.50 -33.89
C ALA A 856 38.44 -15.84 -33.18
N GLU A 857 38.99 -16.07 -31.99
CA GLU A 857 38.58 -17.21 -31.15
C GLU A 857 37.27 -16.95 -30.41
N GLY A 858 36.66 -15.77 -30.53
CA GLY A 858 35.40 -15.45 -29.85
C GLY A 858 35.55 -15.27 -28.33
N LEU A 859 36.65 -14.73 -27.85
CA LEU A 859 36.95 -14.49 -26.45
C LEU A 859 36.84 -13.02 -26.06
N LEU A 860 36.86 -12.09 -27.02
CA LEU A 860 36.69 -10.67 -26.81
C LEU A 860 35.54 -10.11 -27.67
N LEU A 861 34.88 -9.09 -27.16
CA LEU A 861 33.81 -8.37 -27.83
C LEU A 861 34.35 -7.07 -28.44
N VAL A 862 34.08 -6.80 -29.73
CA VAL A 862 34.44 -5.52 -30.33
C VAL A 862 33.41 -4.46 -29.96
N ASN A 863 33.87 -3.37 -29.33
CA ASN A 863 33.07 -2.19 -29.06
C ASN A 863 32.90 -1.35 -30.33
N ASN A 864 31.68 -1.32 -30.86
CA ASN A 864 31.37 -0.50 -32.02
C ASN A 864 31.27 0.98 -31.63
N ILE A 865 32.43 1.61 -31.42
CA ILE A 865 32.49 3.05 -31.20
C ILE A 865 32.36 3.68 -32.57
N LYS A 866 31.30 4.45 -32.83
CA LYS A 866 31.13 5.27 -34.02
C LYS A 866 32.26 6.32 -34.08
N SER A 867 33.43 5.92 -34.53
CA SER A 867 34.50 6.86 -34.90
C SER A 867 34.16 7.43 -36.25
N ARG A 868 34.07 8.76 -36.36
CA ARG A 868 33.94 9.48 -37.63
C ARG A 868 35.14 9.30 -38.58
N ARG A 869 36.15 8.53 -38.19
CA ARG A 869 37.34 8.24 -38.97
C ARG A 869 37.40 6.74 -39.23
N GLN A 870 37.51 6.35 -40.49
CA GLN A 870 37.82 4.98 -40.89
C GLN A 870 39.11 4.55 -40.19
N ASN A 871 39.02 3.50 -39.35
CA ASN A 871 40.18 2.94 -38.65
C ASN A 871 40.30 1.47 -39.10
N HIS A 872 41.34 1.21 -39.90
CA HIS A 872 41.62 -0.14 -40.44
C HIS A 872 41.73 -1.21 -39.35
N LEU A 873 42.23 -0.86 -38.15
CA LEU A 873 42.31 -1.79 -37.01
C LEU A 873 40.92 -2.19 -36.51
N LEU A 874 40.00 -1.23 -36.39
CA LEU A 874 38.64 -1.51 -36.00
C LEU A 874 37.89 -2.37 -37.06
N GLU A 875 38.11 -2.08 -38.32
CA GLU A 875 37.51 -2.87 -39.43
C GLU A 875 38.03 -4.31 -39.39
N ASP A 876 39.33 -4.51 -39.15
CA ASP A 876 39.96 -5.82 -39.02
C ASP A 876 39.42 -6.60 -37.81
N TYR A 877 39.25 -5.93 -36.67
CA TYR A 877 38.65 -6.52 -35.48
C TYR A 877 37.16 -6.89 -35.66
N LEU A 878 36.39 -6.06 -36.37
CA LEU A 878 35.01 -6.37 -36.73
C LEU A 878 34.93 -7.56 -37.71
N SER A 879 35.88 -7.67 -38.65
CA SER A 879 35.99 -8.81 -39.55
C SER A 879 36.27 -10.10 -38.77
N ALA A 880 37.26 -10.06 -37.83
CA ALA A 880 37.60 -11.20 -36.99
C ALA A 880 36.41 -11.62 -36.09
N GLN A 881 35.68 -10.67 -35.53
CA GLN A 881 34.48 -10.96 -34.77
C GLN A 881 33.37 -11.60 -35.64
N THR A 882 33.20 -11.13 -36.87
CA THR A 882 32.21 -11.68 -37.80
C THR A 882 32.55 -13.12 -38.16
N GLU A 883 33.83 -13.44 -38.32
CA GLU A 883 34.33 -14.79 -38.55
C GLU A 883 34.07 -15.69 -37.33
N ALA A 884 34.41 -15.23 -36.10
CA ALA A 884 34.12 -15.94 -34.87
C ALA A 884 32.61 -16.23 -34.68
N LYS A 885 31.77 -15.26 -35.00
CA LYS A 885 30.31 -15.42 -34.97
C LYS A 885 29.81 -16.46 -35.98
N LYS A 886 30.36 -16.43 -37.18
CA LYS A 886 29.99 -17.38 -38.25
C LYS A 886 30.38 -18.81 -37.91
N GLU A 887 31.51 -19.00 -37.25
CA GLU A 887 32.01 -20.28 -36.82
C GLU A 887 31.56 -20.74 -35.44
N HIS A 888 30.75 -19.93 -34.76
CA HIS A 888 30.22 -20.24 -33.44
C HIS A 888 31.28 -20.51 -32.34
N ARG A 889 32.38 -19.75 -32.36
CA ARG A 889 33.49 -19.94 -31.45
C ARG A 889 33.18 -19.30 -30.06
N ASN A 890 33.45 -20.03 -28.99
CA ASN A 890 33.35 -19.61 -27.58
C ASN A 890 32.11 -18.78 -27.26
N ILE A 891 32.23 -17.45 -26.95
CA ILE A 891 31.09 -16.59 -26.60
C ILE A 891 29.99 -16.57 -27.68
N TRP A 892 30.28 -16.99 -28.89
CA TRP A 892 29.34 -17.04 -30.01
C TRP A 892 28.73 -18.44 -30.22
N GLU A 893 29.07 -19.44 -29.39
CA GLU A 893 28.62 -20.84 -29.51
C GLU A 893 27.10 -20.94 -29.59
N TYR A 894 26.38 -20.14 -28.80
CA TYR A 894 24.92 -20.16 -28.72
C TYR A 894 24.25 -18.98 -29.42
N GLY A 895 24.97 -18.14 -30.16
CA GLY A 895 24.45 -17.05 -30.96
C GLY A 895 25.04 -15.67 -30.66
N ASP A 896 24.41 -14.61 -31.19
CA ASP A 896 24.86 -13.24 -30.97
C ASP A 896 24.42 -12.73 -29.62
N ILE A 897 25.30 -12.77 -28.63
CA ILE A 897 25.05 -12.31 -27.25
C ILE A 897 24.99 -10.79 -27.13
N THR A 898 25.40 -10.02 -28.17
CA THR A 898 25.34 -8.54 -28.14
C THR A 898 23.91 -8.02 -28.28
N GLU A 899 22.96 -8.85 -28.71
CA GLU A 899 21.53 -8.56 -28.83
C GLU A 899 20.70 -9.11 -27.67
N ASP A 900 21.33 -9.84 -26.74
CA ASP A 900 20.66 -10.49 -25.62
C ASP A 900 20.49 -9.55 -24.40
N ASP A 901 19.28 -8.93 -24.29
CA ASP A 901 18.87 -8.17 -23.10
C ASP A 901 18.07 -9.02 -22.10
N ALA A 902 18.22 -10.34 -22.11
CA ALA A 902 17.48 -11.23 -21.22
C ALA A 902 17.61 -10.85 -19.72
N LYS A 903 18.75 -10.30 -19.32
CA LYS A 903 18.99 -9.76 -17.97
C LYS A 903 18.21 -8.47 -17.68
N GLU A 904 17.81 -7.69 -18.68
CA GLU A 904 17.00 -6.47 -18.51
C GLU A 904 15.59 -6.78 -18.03
N PHE A 905 15.08 -7.96 -18.35
CA PHE A 905 13.79 -8.46 -17.88
C PHE A 905 13.83 -9.25 -16.56
N GLY A 906 14.96 -9.26 -15.87
CA GLY A 906 15.12 -10.01 -14.62
C GLY A 906 15.18 -11.52 -14.78
N LEU A 907 15.56 -12.01 -15.97
CA LEU A 907 15.66 -13.43 -16.34
C LEU A 907 17.08 -13.98 -16.21
N GLY A 908 18.06 -13.16 -15.88
CA GLY A 908 19.44 -13.59 -15.62
C GLY A 908 19.62 -13.99 -14.16
N ASN A 909 20.30 -15.11 -13.91
CA ASN A 909 20.75 -15.61 -12.61
C ASN A 909 21.53 -14.56 -11.80
#